data_2c054ae708ab93c9180873f1771a7b72
#
_entry.id   2c054ae708ab93c9180873f1771a7b72
#
_cell.length_a   1.000
_cell.length_b   1.000
_cell.length_c   1.000
_cell.angle_alpha   90.00
_cell.angle_beta   90.00
_cell.angle_gamma   90.00
#
_symmetry.space_group_name_H-M   'P 1'
#
loop_
_entity.id
_entity.type
_entity.pdbx_description
1 polymer ?
#
loop_
_entity_poly.entity_id
_entity_poly.type
_entity_poly.pdbx_seq_one_letter_code
_entity_poly.pdbx_strand_id
1 'polypeptide(L)'
;VLNTPIDQSLTDKLFDQAIVECADEIFAGDALRMRQSLLQSHCENCKCVAVCLARLIGEYLGQVDRTVKAVYNYQPLEDTDKEPFETSEPFVGINLVVWVERKSAALSALLETLESVLNASRNQIGCAIATPACFALNVMMVSDHDVQEGQGLGLLIRAAGVRSIPVWKRSLQPVPNVNERETERVQVILPENFDPELMPVGRLIEHAQSIESIPPQERGALEHHLTELKVILIRRIISDQLEYINIAKKWFKVSDLAEIHKRKIGLGRIGGKAAGMMLAANILNETGDATLRASYCIPESYFLGSDIMYIFTAMNGFTYWNDQKYKPDKQIWSEYPQLKKDFESGKFPPEILVELRDLLENIGKKPLIVRSSSLLEDNFGTAFAGKYDSHFCPNQATPEENLNGLTQAIAGTFASTFKPEALLYRRSKGLQDYDERMAILIQVVQGEPYGRFYLPQGAGVAFSHNLYRWNPQIRREDGFARLVWGLGTRAVERVGNDYPRPVALSHPTLQPDDTPEAIHYYSQQYVDLIDLEENTFKTLPIRDVLHPNYPVLRFIAQVDRDGYLVTPRSRVMEDEVSSLVITYDELLRRTPFAAILSKMLRLLEEHYHNAVDMEFTVRVPDPYALPPQVQITLLQCRPQSILKEAQAGKIPDHMNKEDILFSTRFMVPRGQLENIRHILFVPPETYYSLETDKARKDLGAVISKLNAVLPEKSFICVGPGRWGSLNTDLGVYVCYSDICHTGALVEVSGKGVGVAPEPSLGTHFFQDLMEAQIFPLALNLDEPETTLNRDFFYNTPNSIGNWISCYEETYRTVRLIAVADYRSGFHLNLAMDDEAGQAVAYLFPDKPIPESGE
;
A
#
# COMPACT_ATOMS: atom_id res chain seq x y z
N VAL A 1 -54.32 -4.72 -18.96
CA VAL A 1 -53.48 -5.93 -18.99
C VAL A 1 -53.63 -6.77 -17.70
N LEU A 2 -54.69 -6.55 -16.93
CA LEU A 2 -54.90 -7.17 -15.61
C LEU A 2 -55.74 -8.46 -15.64
N ASN A 3 -55.92 -9.12 -16.78
CA ASN A 3 -56.83 -10.24 -16.90
C ASN A 3 -56.27 -11.51 -17.59
N THR A 4 -54.95 -11.78 -17.47
CA THR A 4 -54.47 -13.09 -17.82
C THR A 4 -54.44 -13.92 -16.55
N PRO A 5 -55.28 -14.96 -16.39
CA PRO A 5 -55.19 -15.82 -15.22
C PRO A 5 -53.81 -16.50 -15.23
N ILE A 6 -53.18 -16.59 -14.06
CA ILE A 6 -52.02 -17.45 -13.89
C ILE A 6 -52.52 -18.87 -14.01
N ASP A 7 -52.26 -19.48 -15.16
CA ASP A 7 -52.51 -20.87 -15.43
C ASP A 7 -51.25 -21.57 -15.83
N GLN A 8 -51.32 -22.85 -16.05
CA GLN A 8 -50.20 -23.70 -16.50
C GLN A 8 -49.54 -23.12 -17.77
N SER A 9 -50.27 -22.42 -18.61
CA SER A 9 -49.76 -21.88 -19.87
C SER A 9 -48.80 -20.70 -19.69
N LEU A 10 -48.95 -19.91 -18.63
CA LEU A 10 -48.02 -18.83 -18.31
C LEU A 10 -46.70 -19.39 -17.76
N THR A 11 -46.73 -20.38 -16.84
CA THR A 11 -45.54 -21.00 -16.27
C THR A 11 -44.74 -21.75 -17.33
N ASP A 12 -45.45 -22.44 -18.24
CA ASP A 12 -44.84 -23.13 -19.37
C ASP A 12 -44.11 -22.14 -20.31
N LYS A 13 -44.70 -20.97 -20.57
CA LYS A 13 -44.05 -19.90 -21.37
C LYS A 13 -42.84 -19.34 -20.73
N LEU A 14 -42.87 -19.04 -19.41
CA LEU A 14 -41.72 -18.51 -18.69
C LEU A 14 -40.57 -19.52 -18.68
N PHE A 15 -40.91 -20.81 -18.50
CA PHE A 15 -39.93 -21.88 -18.52
C PHE A 15 -39.34 -22.12 -19.92
N ASP A 16 -40.17 -22.12 -20.95
CA ASP A 16 -39.73 -22.24 -22.35
C ASP A 16 -38.82 -21.07 -22.75
N GLN A 17 -39.15 -19.86 -22.32
CA GLN A 17 -38.32 -18.68 -22.55
C GLN A 17 -36.96 -18.78 -21.81
N ALA A 18 -36.92 -19.26 -20.55
CA ALA A 18 -35.69 -19.47 -19.83
C ALA A 18 -34.77 -20.51 -20.49
N ILE A 19 -35.40 -21.58 -21.07
CA ILE A 19 -34.65 -22.57 -21.83
C ILE A 19 -34.02 -21.98 -23.09
N VAL A 20 -34.77 -21.18 -23.83
CA VAL A 20 -34.28 -20.55 -25.07
C VAL A 20 -33.13 -19.60 -24.76
N GLU A 21 -33.25 -18.73 -23.78
CA GLU A 21 -32.20 -17.80 -23.37
C GLU A 21 -30.92 -18.54 -22.94
N CYS A 22 -31.04 -19.57 -22.09
CA CYS A 22 -29.88 -20.36 -21.71
C CYS A 22 -29.29 -21.22 -22.87
N ALA A 23 -30.11 -21.61 -23.83
CA ALA A 23 -29.62 -22.30 -25.04
C ALA A 23 -28.79 -21.37 -25.94
N ASP A 24 -29.19 -20.10 -26.05
CA ASP A 24 -28.42 -19.10 -26.79
C ASP A 24 -27.02 -18.90 -26.20
N GLU A 25 -26.91 -18.89 -24.87
CA GLU A 25 -25.63 -18.72 -24.18
C GLU A 25 -24.72 -19.98 -24.21
N ILE A 26 -25.31 -21.18 -24.01
CA ILE A 26 -24.52 -22.40 -23.76
C ILE A 26 -24.41 -23.27 -25.02
N PHE A 27 -25.45 -23.35 -25.87
CA PHE A 27 -25.56 -24.25 -27.02
C PHE A 27 -25.79 -23.54 -28.35
N ALA A 28 -25.41 -22.28 -28.49
CA ALA A 28 -25.54 -21.51 -29.74
C ALA A 28 -26.98 -21.53 -30.34
N GLY A 29 -28.00 -21.43 -29.45
CA GLY A 29 -29.40 -21.38 -29.85
C GLY A 29 -30.11 -22.74 -29.95
N ASP A 30 -29.46 -23.86 -29.64
CA ASP A 30 -30.09 -25.18 -29.72
C ASP A 30 -30.90 -25.52 -28.46
N ALA A 31 -32.12 -25.05 -28.41
CA ALA A 31 -33.07 -25.26 -27.30
C ALA A 31 -33.40 -26.75 -27.08
N LEU A 32 -33.36 -27.60 -28.15
CA LEU A 32 -33.62 -29.04 -27.98
C LEU A 32 -32.46 -29.72 -27.23
N ARG A 33 -31.23 -29.37 -27.54
CA ARG A 33 -30.06 -29.84 -26.81
C ARG A 33 -30.03 -29.36 -25.38
N MET A 34 -30.49 -28.12 -25.12
CA MET A 34 -30.65 -27.60 -23.74
C MET A 34 -31.67 -28.44 -22.95
N ARG A 35 -32.86 -28.70 -23.51
CA ARG A 35 -33.87 -29.58 -22.87
C ARG A 35 -33.35 -30.99 -22.59
N GLN A 36 -32.59 -31.58 -23.53
CA GLN A 36 -31.98 -32.90 -23.34
C GLN A 36 -30.93 -32.89 -22.23
N SER A 37 -30.19 -31.82 -22.06
CA SER A 37 -29.21 -31.69 -20.98
C SER A 37 -29.84 -31.64 -19.60
N LEU A 38 -31.04 -31.09 -19.47
CA LEU A 38 -31.80 -31.02 -18.20
C LEU A 38 -32.33 -32.40 -17.74
N LEU A 39 -32.36 -33.40 -18.64
CA LEU A 39 -32.77 -34.78 -18.28
C LEU A 39 -31.65 -35.56 -17.56
N GLN A 40 -30.42 -35.10 -17.57
CA GLN A 40 -29.30 -35.77 -16.93
C GLN A 40 -29.21 -35.34 -15.48
N SER A 41 -29.23 -36.29 -14.55
CA SER A 41 -29.02 -36.03 -13.13
C SER A 41 -27.65 -35.42 -12.88
N HIS A 42 -27.56 -34.33 -12.16
CA HIS A 42 -26.38 -33.47 -11.88
C HIS A 42 -26.00 -32.43 -12.95
N CYS A 43 -26.99 -31.81 -13.54
CA CYS A 43 -26.78 -30.86 -14.62
C CYS A 43 -26.47 -29.44 -14.07
N GLU A 44 -25.27 -28.91 -14.36
CA GLU A 44 -24.95 -27.48 -14.12
C GLU A 44 -25.91 -26.56 -14.87
N ASN A 45 -26.43 -26.98 -16.00
CA ASN A 45 -27.41 -26.23 -16.81
C ASN A 45 -28.73 -26.00 -16.08
N CYS A 46 -29.10 -26.85 -15.11
CA CYS A 46 -30.29 -26.61 -14.28
C CYS A 46 -30.19 -25.33 -13.43
N LYS A 47 -28.98 -24.99 -12.96
CA LYS A 47 -28.76 -23.75 -12.22
C LYS A 47 -28.92 -22.52 -13.12
N CYS A 48 -28.42 -22.58 -14.34
CA CYS A 48 -28.60 -21.51 -15.33
C CYS A 48 -30.08 -21.24 -15.61
N VAL A 49 -30.85 -22.30 -15.91
CA VAL A 49 -32.31 -22.16 -16.15
C VAL A 49 -33.04 -21.67 -14.90
N ALA A 50 -32.64 -22.08 -13.70
CA ALA A 50 -33.22 -21.56 -12.48
C ALA A 50 -33.00 -20.07 -12.29
N VAL A 51 -31.80 -19.56 -12.62
CA VAL A 51 -31.47 -18.11 -12.56
C VAL A 51 -32.29 -17.32 -13.59
N CYS A 52 -32.34 -17.79 -14.84
CA CYS A 52 -33.14 -17.18 -15.89
C CYS A 52 -34.65 -17.17 -15.54
N LEU A 53 -35.17 -18.26 -15.02
CA LEU A 53 -36.57 -18.37 -14.60
C LEU A 53 -36.88 -17.44 -13.44
N ALA A 54 -36.00 -17.32 -12.44
CA ALA A 54 -36.13 -16.39 -11.35
C ALA A 54 -36.22 -14.92 -11.86
N ARG A 55 -35.37 -14.57 -12.84
CA ARG A 55 -35.39 -13.25 -13.48
C ARG A 55 -36.71 -12.99 -14.22
N LEU A 56 -37.13 -13.92 -15.04
CA LEU A 56 -38.40 -13.77 -15.80
C LEU A 56 -39.63 -13.66 -14.88
N ILE A 57 -39.67 -14.41 -13.77
CA ILE A 57 -40.69 -14.28 -12.74
C ILE A 57 -40.62 -12.86 -12.11
N GLY A 58 -39.43 -12.38 -11.79
CA GLY A 58 -39.21 -11.04 -11.25
C GLY A 58 -39.72 -9.94 -12.19
N GLU A 59 -39.40 -10.03 -13.49
CA GLU A 59 -39.89 -9.12 -14.53
C GLU A 59 -41.43 -9.12 -14.63
N TYR A 60 -42.01 -10.30 -14.64
CA TYR A 60 -43.45 -10.48 -14.67
C TYR A 60 -44.15 -9.83 -13.45
N LEU A 61 -43.65 -10.12 -12.23
CA LEU A 61 -44.17 -9.54 -10.99
C LEU A 61 -44.10 -8.02 -11.01
N GLY A 62 -42.98 -7.47 -11.45
CA GLY A 62 -42.78 -6.03 -11.55
C GLY A 62 -43.67 -5.34 -12.59
N GLN A 63 -44.13 -6.05 -13.64
CA GLN A 63 -45.06 -5.54 -14.62
C GLN A 63 -46.49 -5.57 -14.10
N VAL A 64 -46.85 -6.62 -13.35
CA VAL A 64 -48.22 -6.85 -12.86
C VAL A 64 -48.55 -6.00 -11.64
N ASP A 65 -47.63 -5.82 -10.70
CA ASP A 65 -47.87 -5.04 -9.49
C ASP A 65 -46.81 -3.92 -9.34
N ARG A 66 -47.30 -2.67 -9.35
CA ARG A 66 -46.47 -1.48 -9.22
C ARG A 66 -45.83 -1.31 -7.84
N THR A 67 -46.30 -2.00 -6.82
CA THR A 67 -45.73 -1.96 -5.47
C THR A 67 -44.46 -2.83 -5.33
N VAL A 68 -44.17 -3.71 -6.28
CA VAL A 68 -42.92 -4.51 -6.30
C VAL A 68 -41.76 -3.59 -6.62
N LYS A 69 -40.80 -3.55 -5.71
CA LYS A 69 -39.56 -2.76 -5.80
C LYS A 69 -38.39 -3.58 -6.36
N ALA A 70 -38.18 -4.79 -5.86
CA ALA A 70 -37.16 -5.69 -6.33
C ALA A 70 -37.51 -7.16 -6.02
N VAL A 71 -36.90 -8.06 -6.77
CA VAL A 71 -36.99 -9.51 -6.54
C VAL A 71 -35.58 -10.06 -6.44
N TYR A 72 -35.33 -10.83 -5.40
CA TYR A 72 -34.03 -11.46 -5.13
C TYR A 72 -34.18 -12.98 -5.17
N ASN A 73 -33.20 -13.68 -5.74
CA ASN A 73 -33.08 -15.12 -5.60
C ASN A 73 -32.11 -15.42 -4.44
N TYR A 74 -32.58 -16.15 -3.47
CA TYR A 74 -31.91 -16.40 -2.22
C TYR A 74 -31.57 -17.89 -2.08
N GLN A 75 -30.34 -18.22 -1.77
CA GLN A 75 -29.92 -19.58 -1.40
C GLN A 75 -29.83 -19.65 0.13
N PRO A 76 -30.58 -20.55 0.81
CA PRO A 76 -30.39 -20.79 2.23
C PRO A 76 -28.96 -21.30 2.47
N LEU A 77 -28.29 -20.76 3.49
CA LEU A 77 -27.05 -21.35 4.00
C LEU A 77 -27.40 -22.75 4.52
N GLU A 78 -26.66 -23.75 4.07
CA GLU A 78 -26.77 -25.10 4.62
C GLU A 78 -26.51 -25.02 6.12
N ASP A 79 -27.52 -25.43 6.92
CA ASP A 79 -27.39 -25.54 8.36
C ASP A 79 -26.44 -26.71 8.66
N THR A 80 -25.20 -26.40 9.03
CA THR A 80 -24.12 -27.37 9.27
C THR A 80 -24.36 -28.26 10.51
N ASP A 81 -25.48 -28.09 11.25
CA ASP A 81 -25.80 -28.80 12.50
C ASP A 81 -26.89 -29.85 12.37
N LYS A 82 -27.35 -30.18 11.18
CA LYS A 82 -28.28 -31.32 11.00
C LYS A 82 -27.60 -32.38 10.14
N GLU A 83 -27.58 -33.63 10.69
CA GLU A 83 -27.18 -34.81 9.93
C GLU A 83 -27.85 -34.84 8.55
N PRO A 84 -27.20 -35.29 7.48
CA PRO A 84 -27.77 -35.32 6.16
C PRO A 84 -28.95 -36.30 6.16
N PHE A 85 -30.16 -35.75 6.07
CA PHE A 85 -31.30 -36.56 5.70
C PHE A 85 -31.04 -37.07 4.26
N GLU A 86 -30.88 -38.37 4.12
CA GLU A 86 -30.91 -39.05 2.83
C GLU A 86 -32.26 -38.83 2.16
N THR A 87 -32.40 -37.75 1.37
CA THR A 87 -33.44 -37.63 0.38
C THR A 87 -32.78 -37.73 -1.00
N SER A 88 -33.08 -38.83 -1.65
CA SER A 88 -32.48 -39.32 -2.88
C SER A 88 -32.82 -38.57 -4.15
N GLU A 89 -33.06 -37.28 -4.16
CA GLU A 89 -33.26 -36.53 -5.40
C GLU A 89 -32.71 -35.09 -5.30
N PRO A 90 -31.83 -34.66 -6.23
CA PRO A 90 -31.27 -33.32 -6.25
C PRO A 90 -32.27 -32.33 -6.87
N PHE A 91 -32.86 -31.48 -6.01
CA PHE A 91 -33.70 -30.36 -6.47
C PHE A 91 -32.89 -29.08 -6.51
N VAL A 92 -33.08 -28.25 -7.55
CA VAL A 92 -32.63 -26.87 -7.58
C VAL A 92 -33.77 -26.00 -7.05
N GLY A 93 -33.61 -25.46 -5.84
CA GLY A 93 -34.60 -24.58 -5.22
C GLY A 93 -34.45 -23.15 -5.82
N ILE A 94 -35.56 -22.57 -6.29
CA ILE A 94 -35.68 -21.15 -6.61
C ILE A 94 -36.37 -20.50 -5.42
N ASN A 95 -35.61 -19.77 -4.61
CA ASN A 95 -36.14 -19.09 -3.44
C ASN A 95 -36.21 -17.58 -3.72
N LEU A 96 -37.40 -17.04 -3.94
CA LEU A 96 -37.59 -15.64 -4.26
C LEU A 96 -38.00 -14.84 -3.03
N VAL A 97 -37.31 -13.73 -2.77
CA VAL A 97 -37.73 -12.69 -1.84
C VAL A 97 -38.22 -11.49 -2.66
N VAL A 98 -39.50 -11.22 -2.56
CA VAL A 98 -40.17 -10.12 -3.27
C VAL A 98 -40.30 -8.93 -2.33
N TRP A 99 -39.54 -7.89 -2.57
CA TRP A 99 -39.60 -6.65 -1.80
C TRP A 99 -40.65 -5.72 -2.39
N VAL A 100 -41.63 -5.34 -1.55
CA VAL A 100 -42.77 -4.50 -1.94
C VAL A 100 -42.87 -3.28 -1.05
N GLU A 101 -43.45 -2.21 -1.58
CA GLU A 101 -43.79 -1.00 -0.81
C GLU A 101 -44.80 -1.32 0.30
N ARG A 102 -45.84 -2.05 -0.09
CA ARG A 102 -46.88 -2.54 0.84
C ARG A 102 -47.43 -3.90 0.39
N LYS A 103 -47.81 -4.75 1.32
CA LYS A 103 -48.45 -6.02 1.03
C LYS A 103 -49.86 -5.75 0.48
N SER A 104 -50.21 -6.42 -0.60
CA SER A 104 -51.57 -6.41 -1.15
C SER A 104 -52.14 -7.84 -1.19
N ALA A 105 -53.41 -8.01 -0.90
CA ALA A 105 -54.07 -9.32 -0.96
C ALA A 105 -54.03 -9.92 -2.38
N ALA A 106 -54.06 -9.06 -3.41
CA ALA A 106 -53.99 -9.48 -4.79
C ALA A 106 -52.60 -10.03 -5.14
N LEU A 107 -51.51 -9.39 -4.67
CA LEU A 107 -50.17 -9.86 -4.88
C LEU A 107 -49.86 -11.15 -4.08
N SER A 108 -50.37 -11.25 -2.84
CA SER A 108 -50.24 -12.48 -2.04
C SER A 108 -50.90 -13.68 -2.73
N ALA A 109 -52.15 -13.51 -3.22
CA ALA A 109 -52.88 -14.55 -3.98
C ALA A 109 -52.14 -14.89 -5.29
N LEU A 110 -51.56 -13.93 -5.98
CA LEU A 110 -50.76 -14.11 -7.17
C LEU A 110 -49.53 -14.98 -6.90
N LEU A 111 -48.76 -14.69 -5.82
CA LEU A 111 -47.57 -15.42 -5.43
C LEU A 111 -47.88 -16.85 -4.98
N GLU A 112 -48.94 -17.02 -4.17
CA GLU A 112 -49.43 -18.35 -3.78
C GLU A 112 -49.87 -19.19 -4.99
N THR A 113 -50.46 -18.57 -5.99
CA THR A 113 -50.86 -19.25 -7.23
C THR A 113 -49.65 -19.64 -8.06
N LEU A 114 -48.64 -18.76 -8.22
CA LEU A 114 -47.39 -19.06 -8.91
C LEU A 114 -46.65 -20.21 -8.24
N GLU A 115 -46.54 -20.16 -6.92
CA GLU A 115 -45.88 -21.22 -6.13
C GLU A 115 -46.66 -22.54 -6.27
N SER A 116 -47.92 -22.53 -6.16
CA SER A 116 -48.81 -23.73 -6.31
C SER A 116 -48.70 -24.33 -7.71
N VAL A 117 -48.77 -23.52 -8.77
CA VAL A 117 -48.74 -24.00 -10.17
C VAL A 117 -47.35 -24.57 -10.51
N LEU A 118 -46.25 -23.89 -10.13
CA LEU A 118 -44.92 -24.38 -10.37
C LEU A 118 -44.61 -25.65 -9.57
N ASN A 119 -45.04 -25.74 -8.32
CA ASN A 119 -44.86 -26.93 -7.50
C ASN A 119 -45.84 -28.08 -7.85
N ALA A 120 -47.04 -27.78 -8.39
CA ALA A 120 -47.99 -28.81 -8.87
C ALA A 120 -47.52 -29.51 -10.14
N SER A 121 -46.80 -28.82 -11.00
CA SER A 121 -46.13 -29.41 -12.18
C SER A 121 -45.15 -30.54 -11.81
N ARG A 122 -44.69 -30.53 -10.59
CA ARG A 122 -43.80 -31.57 -10.00
C ARG A 122 -44.44 -32.95 -9.87
N ASN A 123 -45.78 -33.03 -9.70
CA ASN A 123 -46.49 -34.26 -9.43
C ASN A 123 -47.05 -34.93 -10.69
N GLN A 124 -47.02 -34.30 -11.85
CA GLN A 124 -47.62 -34.84 -13.10
C GLN A 124 -46.64 -35.44 -14.11
N ILE A 125 -45.39 -35.60 -13.75
CA ILE A 125 -44.36 -36.05 -14.69
C ILE A 125 -44.25 -37.58 -14.71
N GLY A 126 -45.15 -38.17 -15.45
CA GLY A 126 -45.08 -39.55 -15.91
C GLY A 126 -45.00 -39.68 -17.43
N CYS A 127 -45.04 -38.66 -18.21
CA CYS A 127 -45.09 -38.68 -19.68
C CYS A 127 -44.25 -37.62 -20.38
N ALA A 128 -43.19 -38.11 -21.01
CA ALA A 128 -42.64 -37.76 -22.34
C ALA A 128 -42.22 -36.34 -22.68
N ILE A 129 -42.27 -35.34 -21.84
CA ILE A 129 -41.72 -34.00 -22.09
C ILE A 129 -40.91 -33.59 -20.88
N ALA A 130 -39.63 -33.25 -21.12
CA ALA A 130 -38.75 -32.77 -20.05
C ALA A 130 -39.30 -31.51 -19.42
N THR A 131 -39.98 -31.67 -18.32
CA THR A 131 -40.59 -30.60 -17.54
C THR A 131 -39.94 -30.57 -16.15
N PRO A 132 -40.00 -29.42 -15.48
CA PRO A 132 -39.16 -29.04 -14.39
C PRO A 132 -39.36 -29.83 -13.07
N ALA A 133 -39.28 -31.15 -13.09
CA ALA A 133 -39.25 -31.94 -11.90
C ALA A 133 -38.09 -31.58 -10.98
N CYS A 134 -37.08 -30.84 -11.53
CA CYS A 134 -35.89 -30.41 -10.83
C CYS A 134 -36.01 -29.07 -10.10
N PHE A 135 -37.09 -28.31 -10.27
CA PHE A 135 -37.22 -26.97 -9.69
C PHE A 135 -38.34 -26.93 -8.62
N ALA A 136 -38.00 -26.39 -7.47
CA ALA A 136 -38.98 -26.05 -6.44
C ALA A 136 -38.97 -24.53 -6.25
N LEU A 137 -40.14 -23.86 -6.34
CA LEU A 137 -40.31 -22.45 -6.11
C LEU A 137 -40.82 -22.22 -4.70
N ASN A 138 -40.10 -21.38 -3.94
CA ASN A 138 -40.57 -20.80 -2.67
C ASN A 138 -40.56 -19.30 -2.83
N VAL A 139 -41.60 -18.63 -2.44
CA VAL A 139 -41.72 -17.16 -2.55
C VAL A 139 -42.04 -16.55 -1.20
N MET A 140 -41.28 -15.57 -0.82
CA MET A 140 -41.49 -14.81 0.39
C MET A 140 -41.64 -13.33 0.08
N MET A 141 -42.64 -12.69 0.62
CA MET A 141 -42.93 -11.27 0.43
C MET A 141 -42.55 -10.49 1.68
N VAL A 142 -41.73 -9.45 1.49
CA VAL A 142 -41.29 -8.52 2.54
C VAL A 142 -41.72 -7.10 2.15
N SER A 143 -42.47 -6.42 3.00
CA SER A 143 -42.90 -5.04 2.77
C SER A 143 -41.97 -4.04 3.49
N ASP A 144 -42.04 -2.75 3.10
CA ASP A 144 -41.36 -1.69 3.81
C ASP A 144 -41.74 -1.63 5.30
N HIS A 145 -43.01 -1.94 5.62
CA HIS A 145 -43.48 -2.02 7.01
C HIS A 145 -42.81 -3.15 7.80
N ASP A 146 -42.68 -4.35 7.20
CA ASP A 146 -41.96 -5.48 7.85
C ASP A 146 -40.47 -5.16 8.12
N VAL A 147 -39.86 -4.39 7.23
CA VAL A 147 -38.47 -3.94 7.38
C VAL A 147 -38.36 -2.92 8.52
N GLN A 148 -39.31 -1.98 8.64
CA GLN A 148 -39.32 -0.99 9.72
C GLN A 148 -39.57 -1.59 11.08
N GLU A 149 -40.40 -2.65 11.18
CA GLU A 149 -40.64 -3.36 12.44
C GLU A 149 -39.54 -4.39 12.78
N GLY A 150 -38.48 -4.51 11.96
CA GLY A 150 -37.42 -5.50 12.14
C GLY A 150 -37.85 -6.94 11.76
N GLN A 151 -39.09 -7.15 11.36
CA GLN A 151 -39.61 -8.41 10.83
C GLN A 151 -39.21 -8.52 9.36
N GLY A 152 -38.54 -9.58 8.97
CA GLY A 152 -38.07 -9.77 7.59
C GLY A 152 -36.79 -9.01 7.22
N LEU A 153 -36.28 -8.09 8.05
CA LEU A 153 -35.02 -7.40 7.85
C LEU A 153 -33.86 -8.40 7.73
N GLY A 154 -33.84 -9.43 8.57
CA GLY A 154 -32.85 -10.52 8.52
C GLY A 154 -32.89 -11.30 7.20
N LEU A 155 -34.07 -11.45 6.60
CA LEU A 155 -34.26 -12.10 5.30
C LEU A 155 -33.79 -11.22 4.14
N LEU A 156 -34.15 -9.90 4.15
CA LEU A 156 -33.64 -8.95 3.17
C LEU A 156 -32.12 -8.77 3.31
N ILE A 157 -31.59 -8.74 4.53
CA ILE A 157 -30.14 -8.70 4.76
C ILE A 157 -29.49 -9.98 4.26
N ARG A 158 -30.09 -11.15 4.44
CA ARG A 158 -29.56 -12.42 3.90
C ARG A 158 -29.76 -12.51 2.37
N ALA A 159 -30.85 -12.02 1.85
CA ALA A 159 -31.13 -11.96 0.40
C ALA A 159 -30.35 -10.83 -0.30
N ALA A 160 -30.15 -9.69 0.35
CA ALA A 160 -29.39 -8.55 -0.13
C ALA A 160 -27.96 -8.49 0.45
N GLY A 161 -27.70 -9.23 1.53
CA GLY A 161 -26.39 -9.29 2.18
C GLY A 161 -25.41 -10.16 1.42
N VAL A 162 -24.26 -9.54 1.10
CA VAL A 162 -23.16 -10.17 0.38
C VAL A 162 -23.49 -10.48 -1.09
N ARG A 163 -23.82 -9.44 -1.89
CA ARG A 163 -23.81 -9.44 -3.36
C ARG A 163 -24.97 -10.16 -4.06
N SER A 164 -26.17 -10.26 -3.51
CA SER A 164 -27.30 -10.64 -4.34
C SER A 164 -27.72 -9.45 -5.22
N ILE A 165 -27.32 -9.49 -6.47
CA ILE A 165 -27.92 -8.63 -7.49
C ILE A 165 -29.40 -9.00 -7.56
N PRO A 166 -30.35 -8.03 -7.43
CA PRO A 166 -31.75 -8.37 -7.61
C PRO A 166 -31.92 -8.98 -9.00
N VAL A 167 -32.56 -10.14 -9.10
CA VAL A 167 -32.91 -10.75 -10.39
C VAL A 167 -33.83 -9.83 -11.19
N TRP A 168 -34.52 -8.95 -10.48
CA TRP A 168 -35.26 -7.83 -11.08
C TRP A 168 -35.34 -6.66 -10.11
N LYS A 169 -35.21 -5.43 -10.64
CA LYS A 169 -35.37 -4.18 -9.89
C LYS A 169 -36.07 -3.15 -10.77
N ARG A 170 -37.04 -2.46 -10.20
CA ARG A 170 -37.71 -1.38 -10.93
C ARG A 170 -36.72 -0.26 -11.18
N SER A 171 -36.43 0.04 -12.45
CA SER A 171 -35.68 1.26 -12.80
C SER A 171 -36.65 2.45 -12.65
N LEU A 172 -36.23 3.44 -11.89
CA LEU A 172 -36.87 4.75 -11.92
C LEU A 172 -36.59 5.34 -13.30
N GLN A 173 -37.49 5.21 -14.25
CA GLN A 173 -37.41 5.94 -15.50
C GLN A 173 -37.58 7.44 -15.21
N PRO A 174 -36.81 8.33 -15.87
CA PRO A 174 -37.04 9.74 -15.77
C PRO A 174 -38.44 10.05 -16.33
N VAL A 175 -39.26 10.75 -15.55
CA VAL A 175 -40.59 11.24 -15.98
C VAL A 175 -40.38 12.15 -17.19
N PRO A 176 -41.17 12.03 -18.28
CA PRO A 176 -41.06 12.92 -19.43
C PRO A 176 -41.34 14.37 -19.04
N ASN A 177 -40.54 15.29 -19.56
CA ASN A 177 -40.64 16.73 -19.38
C ASN A 177 -42.09 17.26 -19.42
N VAL A 178 -42.55 17.80 -18.31
CA VAL A 178 -43.67 18.74 -18.25
C VAL A 178 -43.12 20.07 -17.78
N ASN A 179 -43.09 21.02 -18.73
CA ASN A 179 -42.97 22.47 -18.64
C ASN A 179 -42.28 23.09 -17.40
N GLU A 180 -41.23 23.82 -17.70
CA GLU A 180 -40.67 24.91 -16.90
C GLU A 180 -41.75 25.87 -16.40
N ARG A 181 -42.08 25.83 -15.14
CA ARG A 181 -42.52 26.92 -14.26
C ARG A 181 -42.93 26.34 -12.92
N GLU A 182 -42.04 26.33 -12.03
CA GLU A 182 -42.12 26.44 -10.56
C GLU A 182 -40.91 25.70 -9.96
N THR A 183 -39.94 26.47 -9.52
CA THR A 183 -38.87 26.03 -8.63
C THR A 183 -39.48 25.56 -7.31
N GLU A 184 -39.99 24.33 -7.28
CA GLU A 184 -40.26 23.66 -6.01
C GLU A 184 -38.89 23.38 -5.35
N ARG A 185 -38.66 24.06 -4.21
CA ARG A 185 -37.62 23.73 -3.28
C ARG A 185 -37.71 22.24 -2.94
N VAL A 186 -36.77 21.44 -3.41
CA VAL A 186 -36.64 20.05 -2.98
C VAL A 186 -36.33 20.08 -1.47
N GLN A 187 -37.34 19.98 -0.64
CA GLN A 187 -37.17 19.66 0.76
C GLN A 187 -36.64 18.23 0.82
N VAL A 188 -35.40 18.08 1.14
CA VAL A 188 -34.79 16.79 1.52
C VAL A 188 -35.46 16.39 2.83
N ILE A 189 -36.56 15.62 2.73
CA ILE A 189 -37.24 15.08 3.90
C ILE A 189 -36.41 13.93 4.41
N LEU A 190 -35.61 14.18 5.47
CA LEU A 190 -34.94 13.13 6.24
C LEU A 190 -36.04 12.30 6.93
N PRO A 191 -36.02 10.96 6.88
CA PRO A 191 -36.81 10.13 7.78
C PRO A 191 -36.48 10.51 9.23
N GLU A 192 -37.46 10.68 10.08
CA GLU A 192 -37.33 11.13 11.48
C GLU A 192 -36.43 10.23 12.35
N ASN A 193 -36.08 9.00 11.88
CA ASN A 193 -35.21 8.01 12.54
C ASN A 193 -34.09 7.50 11.63
N PHE A 194 -33.36 8.40 11.00
CA PHE A 194 -32.24 8.06 10.14
C PHE A 194 -30.95 7.85 10.97
N ASP A 195 -30.44 6.60 11.03
CA ASP A 195 -29.10 6.32 11.57
C ASP A 195 -28.11 6.09 10.42
N PRO A 196 -27.21 7.06 10.14
CA PRO A 196 -26.25 6.96 9.06
C PRO A 196 -25.28 5.77 9.20
N GLU A 197 -25.04 5.29 10.42
CA GLU A 197 -24.16 4.16 10.70
C GLU A 197 -24.70 2.83 10.18
N LEU A 198 -26.02 2.69 10.13
CA LEU A 198 -26.69 1.46 9.69
C LEU A 198 -26.98 1.44 8.19
N MET A 199 -26.86 2.58 7.50
CA MET A 199 -27.15 2.65 6.08
C MET A 199 -26.10 2.00 5.18
N PRO A 200 -26.50 1.39 4.04
CA PRO A 200 -25.57 1.02 2.98
C PRO A 200 -24.79 2.23 2.44
N VAL A 201 -23.48 2.04 2.19
CA VAL A 201 -22.57 3.12 1.76
C VAL A 201 -23.09 3.85 0.50
N GLY A 202 -23.64 3.12 -0.48
CA GLY A 202 -24.20 3.73 -1.70
C GLY A 202 -25.35 4.70 -1.40
N ARG A 203 -26.23 4.36 -0.43
CA ARG A 203 -27.33 5.25 -0.02
C ARG A 203 -26.82 6.47 0.74
N LEU A 204 -25.80 6.30 1.57
CA LEU A 204 -25.14 7.43 2.25
C LEU A 204 -24.53 8.41 1.24
N ILE A 205 -23.90 7.89 0.19
CA ILE A 205 -23.32 8.70 -0.88
C ILE A 205 -24.45 9.46 -1.62
N GLU A 206 -25.52 8.78 -2.04
CA GLU A 206 -26.66 9.41 -2.72
C GLU A 206 -27.23 10.56 -1.87
N HIS A 207 -27.42 10.32 -0.57
CA HIS A 207 -27.96 11.31 0.35
C HIS A 207 -26.99 12.49 0.56
N ALA A 208 -25.70 12.21 0.81
CA ALA A 208 -24.69 13.25 0.98
C ALA A 208 -24.51 14.08 -0.31
N GLN A 209 -24.59 13.48 -1.51
CA GLN A 209 -24.58 14.18 -2.79
C GLN A 209 -25.78 15.10 -2.96
N SER A 210 -26.97 14.67 -2.52
CA SER A 210 -28.18 15.53 -2.58
C SER A 210 -28.01 16.81 -1.74
N ILE A 211 -27.39 16.71 -0.57
CA ILE A 211 -27.08 17.87 0.29
C ILE A 211 -25.94 18.70 -0.33
N GLU A 212 -24.89 18.05 -0.83
CA GLU A 212 -23.74 18.75 -1.43
C GLU A 212 -24.11 19.56 -2.68
N SER A 213 -25.15 19.14 -3.41
CA SER A 213 -25.68 19.85 -4.58
C SER A 213 -26.35 21.19 -4.24
N ILE A 214 -26.78 21.40 -2.98
CA ILE A 214 -27.31 22.66 -2.51
C ILE A 214 -26.17 23.70 -2.39
N PRO A 215 -26.34 24.94 -2.89
CA PRO A 215 -25.32 25.98 -2.74
C PRO A 215 -24.91 26.18 -1.27
N PRO A 216 -23.63 26.35 -0.94
CA PRO A 216 -23.14 26.45 0.44
C PRO A 216 -23.88 27.49 1.30
N GLN A 217 -24.28 28.61 0.70
CA GLN A 217 -24.99 29.70 1.39
C GLN A 217 -26.43 29.29 1.79
N GLU A 218 -27.01 28.27 1.15
CA GLU A 218 -28.38 27.82 1.39
C GLU A 218 -28.47 26.57 2.26
N ARG A 219 -27.33 25.91 2.54
CA ARG A 219 -27.28 24.66 3.32
C ARG A 219 -27.64 24.84 4.79
N GLY A 220 -27.31 25.99 5.41
CA GLY A 220 -27.68 26.27 6.81
C GLY A 220 -27.31 25.12 7.76
N ALA A 221 -28.30 24.56 8.48
CA ALA A 221 -28.10 23.44 9.41
C ALA A 221 -27.67 22.13 8.69
N LEU A 222 -27.93 21.97 7.39
CA LEU A 222 -27.52 20.78 6.64
C LEU A 222 -26.01 20.69 6.43
N GLU A 223 -25.26 21.78 6.58
CA GLU A 223 -23.78 21.75 6.48
C GLU A 223 -23.14 20.89 7.57
N HIS A 224 -23.69 20.95 8.79
CA HIS A 224 -23.21 20.09 9.89
C HIS A 224 -23.52 18.63 9.62
N HIS A 225 -24.70 18.35 9.09
CA HIS A 225 -25.09 16.99 8.72
C HIS A 225 -24.28 16.46 7.53
N LEU A 226 -23.99 17.27 6.51
CA LEU A 226 -23.08 16.89 5.43
C LEU A 226 -21.69 16.54 5.95
N THR A 227 -21.18 17.31 6.92
CA THR A 227 -19.88 17.03 7.55
C THR A 227 -19.90 15.69 8.29
N GLU A 228 -20.99 15.41 9.04
CA GLU A 228 -21.19 14.10 9.71
C GLU A 228 -21.18 12.94 8.70
N LEU A 229 -21.96 13.05 7.63
CA LEU A 229 -22.04 12.05 6.58
C LEU A 229 -20.68 11.82 5.91
N LYS A 230 -19.92 12.88 5.62
CA LYS A 230 -18.56 12.79 5.08
C LYS A 230 -17.63 12.05 6.04
N VAL A 231 -17.67 12.33 7.34
CA VAL A 231 -16.88 11.63 8.35
C VAL A 231 -17.21 10.14 8.38
N ILE A 232 -18.50 9.79 8.35
CA ILE A 232 -18.94 8.39 8.33
C ILE A 232 -18.47 7.69 7.05
N LEU A 233 -18.61 8.33 5.89
CA LEU A 233 -18.15 7.79 4.61
C LEU A 233 -16.63 7.58 4.59
N ILE A 234 -15.83 8.56 5.04
CA ILE A 234 -14.38 8.45 5.15
C ILE A 234 -14.01 7.27 6.05
N ARG A 235 -14.65 7.16 7.23
CA ARG A 235 -14.39 6.10 8.19
C ARG A 235 -14.74 4.71 7.64
N ARG A 236 -15.80 4.59 6.86
CA ARG A 236 -16.26 3.29 6.31
C ARG A 236 -15.53 2.89 5.04
N ILE A 237 -15.11 3.85 4.20
CA ILE A 237 -14.49 3.57 2.90
C ILE A 237 -12.97 3.60 2.98
N ILE A 238 -12.39 4.57 3.72
CA ILE A 238 -10.97 4.89 3.66
C ILE A 238 -10.22 4.44 4.90
N SER A 239 -10.40 5.14 6.03
CA SER A 239 -9.66 4.92 7.28
C SER A 239 -10.47 5.39 8.50
N ASP A 240 -10.35 4.69 9.62
CA ASP A 240 -10.97 5.03 10.91
C ASP A 240 -10.05 5.83 11.84
N GLN A 241 -8.88 6.22 11.36
CA GLN A 241 -7.92 6.98 12.16
C GLN A 241 -8.35 8.43 12.31
N LEU A 242 -8.47 8.88 13.56
CA LEU A 242 -8.99 10.21 13.87
C LEU A 242 -8.15 11.34 13.29
N GLU A 243 -6.83 11.23 13.33
CA GLU A 243 -5.93 12.23 12.77
C GLU A 243 -6.14 12.38 11.26
N TYR A 244 -6.21 11.25 10.53
CA TYR A 244 -6.53 11.24 9.11
C TYR A 244 -7.91 11.87 8.85
N ILE A 245 -8.96 11.44 9.56
CA ILE A 245 -10.34 11.92 9.38
C ILE A 245 -10.42 13.44 9.61
N ASN A 246 -9.71 13.96 10.62
CA ASN A 246 -9.73 15.38 10.95
C ASN A 246 -9.18 16.26 9.82
N ILE A 247 -8.23 15.76 9.06
CA ILE A 247 -7.70 16.44 7.87
C ILE A 247 -8.62 16.15 6.67
N ALA A 248 -8.91 14.89 6.39
CA ALA A 248 -9.60 14.42 5.20
C ALA A 248 -11.02 15.04 5.02
N LYS A 249 -11.78 15.19 6.11
CA LYS A 249 -13.14 15.79 6.06
C LYS A 249 -13.19 17.20 5.45
N LYS A 250 -12.05 17.93 5.47
CA LYS A 250 -11.95 19.28 4.88
C LYS A 250 -11.75 19.24 3.37
N TRP A 251 -11.07 18.20 2.86
CA TRP A 251 -10.55 18.14 1.50
C TRP A 251 -11.33 17.21 0.57
N PHE A 252 -11.97 16.15 1.08
CA PHE A 252 -12.80 15.28 0.27
C PHE A 252 -14.17 15.91 -0.01
N LYS A 253 -14.58 15.87 -1.27
CA LYS A 253 -15.96 16.05 -1.71
C LYS A 253 -16.67 14.70 -1.69
N VAL A 254 -18.00 14.71 -1.64
CA VAL A 254 -18.78 13.46 -1.72
C VAL A 254 -18.56 12.74 -3.06
N SER A 255 -18.35 13.52 -4.13
CA SER A 255 -17.97 12.98 -5.46
C SER A 255 -16.69 12.15 -5.43
N ASP A 256 -15.68 12.57 -4.66
CA ASP A 256 -14.42 11.84 -4.55
C ASP A 256 -14.61 10.50 -3.82
N LEU A 257 -15.40 10.51 -2.75
CA LEU A 257 -15.76 9.31 -1.99
C LEU A 257 -16.60 8.34 -2.83
N ALA A 258 -17.48 8.86 -3.68
CA ALA A 258 -18.28 8.07 -4.62
C ALA A 258 -17.38 7.40 -5.68
N GLU A 259 -16.39 8.11 -6.22
CA GLU A 259 -15.46 7.54 -7.20
C GLU A 259 -14.55 6.47 -6.58
N ILE A 260 -14.06 6.68 -5.35
CA ILE A 260 -13.33 5.65 -4.60
C ILE A 260 -14.22 4.42 -4.39
N HIS A 261 -15.47 4.62 -3.96
CA HIS A 261 -16.40 3.52 -3.73
C HIS A 261 -16.69 2.70 -5.00
N LYS A 262 -16.81 3.37 -6.15
CA LYS A 262 -17.03 2.72 -7.45
C LYS A 262 -15.85 1.86 -7.90
N ARG A 263 -14.60 2.27 -7.58
CA ARG A 263 -13.37 1.54 -7.95
C ARG A 263 -12.91 0.56 -6.87
N LYS A 264 -13.72 0.36 -5.84
CA LYS A 264 -13.39 -0.50 -4.71
C LYS A 264 -14.10 -1.86 -4.80
N ILE A 265 -13.32 -2.93 -4.78
CA ILE A 265 -13.75 -4.31 -4.68
C ILE A 265 -13.83 -4.68 -3.20
N GLY A 266 -14.95 -5.24 -2.75
CA GLY A 266 -15.18 -5.60 -1.35
C GLY A 266 -15.81 -4.47 -0.52
N LEU A 267 -16.09 -4.75 0.76
CA LEU A 267 -16.78 -3.85 1.68
C LEU A 267 -15.83 -3.12 2.64
N GLY A 268 -14.63 -3.67 2.85
CA GLY A 268 -13.62 -3.14 3.77
C GLY A 268 -13.04 -1.78 3.34
N ARG A 269 -12.15 -1.25 4.15
CA ARG A 269 -11.45 0.02 3.91
C ARG A 269 -10.32 -0.16 2.90
N ILE A 270 -9.91 0.95 2.25
CA ILE A 270 -8.83 0.92 1.23
C ILE A 270 -7.42 0.99 1.83
N GLY A 271 -7.29 1.27 3.13
CA GLY A 271 -6.02 1.29 3.86
C GLY A 271 -5.20 2.57 3.71
N GLY A 272 -4.07 2.65 4.44
CA GLY A 272 -3.32 3.89 4.66
C GLY A 272 -2.60 4.40 3.41
N LYS A 273 -1.93 3.54 2.65
CA LYS A 273 -1.20 3.96 1.45
C LYS A 273 -2.11 4.59 0.40
N ALA A 274 -3.26 3.95 0.14
CA ALA A 274 -4.29 4.51 -0.73
C ALA A 274 -4.90 5.80 -0.16
N ALA A 275 -5.16 5.82 1.15
CA ALA A 275 -5.69 6.97 1.86
C ALA A 275 -4.78 8.21 1.73
N GLY A 276 -3.48 8.04 1.98
CA GLY A 276 -2.49 9.13 1.89
C GLY A 276 -2.39 9.71 0.48
N MET A 277 -2.33 8.86 -0.55
CA MET A 277 -2.30 9.31 -1.95
C MET A 277 -3.55 10.11 -2.31
N MET A 278 -4.75 9.60 -1.97
CA MET A 278 -6.01 10.28 -2.30
C MET A 278 -6.17 11.61 -1.57
N LEU A 279 -5.76 11.67 -0.29
CA LEU A 279 -5.78 12.92 0.48
C LEU A 279 -4.83 13.96 -0.12
N ALA A 280 -3.60 13.58 -0.44
CA ALA A 280 -2.62 14.46 -1.05
C ALA A 280 -3.11 15.01 -2.41
N ALA A 281 -3.70 14.16 -3.25
CA ALA A 281 -4.28 14.58 -4.51
C ALA A 281 -5.39 15.63 -4.33
N ASN A 282 -6.30 15.42 -3.38
CA ASN A 282 -7.39 16.37 -3.10
C ASN A 282 -6.87 17.70 -2.55
N ILE A 283 -5.89 17.68 -1.65
CA ILE A 283 -5.24 18.91 -1.16
C ILE A 283 -4.64 19.69 -2.33
N LEU A 284 -3.83 19.03 -3.18
CA LEU A 284 -3.19 19.70 -4.32
C LEU A 284 -4.19 20.21 -5.36
N ASN A 285 -5.29 19.51 -5.57
CA ASN A 285 -6.36 19.94 -6.48
C ASN A 285 -7.06 21.22 -5.98
N GLU A 286 -7.31 21.31 -4.68
CA GLU A 286 -8.03 22.47 -4.10
C GLU A 286 -7.11 23.66 -3.86
N THR A 287 -5.86 23.44 -3.41
CA THR A 287 -4.95 24.51 -3.01
C THR A 287 -3.95 24.92 -4.09
N GLY A 288 -3.67 24.04 -5.06
CA GLY A 288 -2.76 24.30 -6.16
C GLY A 288 -3.30 25.36 -7.13
N ASP A 289 -2.42 26.17 -7.69
CA ASP A 289 -2.78 27.05 -8.81
C ASP A 289 -2.94 26.26 -10.13
N ALA A 290 -3.38 26.94 -11.18
CA ALA A 290 -3.61 26.31 -12.49
C ALA A 290 -2.33 25.65 -13.07
N THR A 291 -1.17 26.25 -12.84
CA THR A 291 0.12 25.72 -13.32
C THR A 291 0.47 24.42 -12.60
N LEU A 292 0.32 24.39 -11.27
CA LEU A 292 0.57 23.19 -10.49
C LEU A 292 -0.39 22.06 -10.88
N ARG A 293 -1.70 22.35 -10.98
CA ARG A 293 -2.71 21.36 -11.38
C ARG A 293 -2.46 20.76 -12.75
N ALA A 294 -1.90 21.54 -13.69
CA ALA A 294 -1.53 21.04 -15.02
C ALA A 294 -0.23 20.22 -15.02
N SER A 295 0.62 20.39 -13.98
CA SER A 295 1.95 19.77 -13.92
C SER A 295 1.99 18.46 -13.15
N TYR A 296 0.89 18.03 -12.49
CA TYR A 296 0.85 16.78 -11.78
C TYR A 296 -0.38 15.95 -12.13
N CYS A 297 -0.32 14.65 -11.83
CA CYS A 297 -1.44 13.72 -11.92
C CYS A 297 -1.27 12.60 -10.88
N ILE A 298 -2.29 11.75 -10.76
CA ILE A 298 -2.23 10.49 -9.99
C ILE A 298 -2.44 9.31 -10.95
N PRO A 299 -1.91 8.11 -10.63
CA PRO A 299 -2.13 6.93 -11.46
C PRO A 299 -3.58 6.46 -11.38
N GLU A 300 -4.04 5.84 -12.47
CA GLU A 300 -5.29 5.07 -12.46
C GLU A 300 -5.18 3.97 -11.40
N SER A 301 -6.10 3.99 -10.41
CA SER A 301 -6.00 3.17 -9.20
C SER A 301 -7.32 2.46 -8.90
N TYR A 302 -7.23 1.23 -8.40
CA TYR A 302 -8.31 0.39 -7.93
C TYR A 302 -7.96 -0.13 -6.53
N PHE A 303 -8.98 -0.48 -5.75
CA PHE A 303 -8.80 -0.81 -4.34
C PHE A 303 -9.48 -2.13 -4.01
N LEU A 304 -8.77 -3.05 -3.32
CA LEU A 304 -9.40 -4.18 -2.66
C LEU A 304 -9.55 -3.85 -1.18
N GLY A 305 -10.79 -3.95 -0.69
CA GLY A 305 -11.10 -3.72 0.72
C GLY A 305 -10.40 -4.73 1.64
N SER A 306 -10.11 -4.28 2.84
CA SER A 306 -9.43 -5.09 3.85
C SER A 306 -10.20 -6.36 4.30
N ASP A 307 -11.48 -6.47 3.97
CA ASP A 307 -12.32 -7.64 4.18
C ASP A 307 -11.95 -8.83 3.28
N ILE A 308 -11.41 -8.57 2.10
CA ILE A 308 -11.08 -9.62 1.13
C ILE A 308 -10.01 -10.58 1.66
N MET A 309 -9.04 -10.09 2.43
CA MET A 309 -8.05 -10.95 3.06
C MET A 309 -8.68 -11.97 4.02
N TYR A 310 -9.71 -11.57 4.79
CA TYR A 310 -10.42 -12.49 5.70
C TYR A 310 -11.18 -13.55 4.94
N ILE A 311 -11.92 -13.14 3.91
CA ILE A 311 -12.66 -14.07 3.06
C ILE A 311 -11.69 -15.06 2.41
N PHE A 312 -10.57 -14.58 1.91
CA PHE A 312 -9.52 -15.40 1.31
C PHE A 312 -8.93 -16.41 2.32
N THR A 313 -8.53 -15.95 3.50
CA THR A 313 -7.94 -16.82 4.54
C THR A 313 -8.93 -17.84 5.06
N ALA A 314 -10.20 -17.45 5.29
CA ALA A 314 -11.25 -18.34 5.78
C ALA A 314 -11.60 -19.41 4.74
N MET A 315 -11.80 -19.03 3.47
CA MET A 315 -12.17 -19.95 2.39
C MET A 315 -11.10 -21.01 2.12
N ASN A 316 -9.82 -20.66 2.28
CA ASN A 316 -8.69 -21.57 2.07
C ASN A 316 -8.29 -22.33 3.34
N GLY A 317 -8.94 -22.09 4.48
CA GLY A 317 -8.61 -22.73 5.75
C GLY A 317 -7.27 -22.25 6.34
N PHE A 318 -6.77 -21.05 5.97
CA PHE A 318 -5.48 -20.52 6.41
C PHE A 318 -5.51 -19.80 7.76
N THR A 319 -6.64 -19.80 8.45
CA THR A 319 -6.81 -19.15 9.76
C THR A 319 -5.87 -19.68 10.84
N TYR A 320 -5.35 -20.91 10.69
CA TYR A 320 -4.36 -21.47 11.61
C TYR A 320 -3.02 -20.72 11.60
N TRP A 321 -2.72 -19.95 10.55
CA TRP A 321 -1.53 -19.12 10.50
C TRP A 321 -1.62 -17.85 11.37
N ASN A 322 -2.80 -17.51 11.89
CA ASN A 322 -2.98 -16.31 12.73
C ASN A 322 -2.20 -16.34 14.03
N ASP A 323 -1.77 -17.53 14.50
CA ASP A 323 -0.95 -17.69 15.69
C ASP A 323 0.55 -17.36 15.47
N GLN A 324 0.98 -17.16 14.21
CA GLN A 324 2.39 -16.85 13.86
C GLN A 324 2.93 -15.67 14.69
N LYS A 325 2.12 -14.64 14.91
CA LYS A 325 2.52 -13.47 15.68
C LYS A 325 2.93 -13.75 17.13
N TYR A 326 2.58 -14.91 17.68
CA TYR A 326 2.90 -15.32 19.05
C TYR A 326 4.07 -16.32 19.13
N LYS A 327 4.50 -16.87 18.01
CA LYS A 327 5.56 -17.90 17.96
C LYS A 327 6.95 -17.30 18.24
N PRO A 328 7.93 -18.10 18.70
CA PRO A 328 9.32 -17.68 18.82
C PRO A 328 9.92 -17.28 17.46
N ASP A 329 10.82 -16.32 17.44
CA ASP A 329 11.43 -15.74 16.23
C ASP A 329 11.96 -16.80 15.27
N LYS A 330 12.73 -17.79 15.78
CA LYS A 330 13.24 -18.90 14.96
C LYS A 330 12.15 -19.68 14.24
N GLN A 331 11.01 -19.86 14.88
CA GLN A 331 9.89 -20.60 14.33
C GLN A 331 9.19 -19.75 13.25
N ILE A 332 8.99 -18.47 13.49
CA ILE A 332 8.45 -17.53 12.51
C ILE A 332 9.28 -17.56 11.22
N TRP A 333 10.60 -17.44 11.33
CA TRP A 333 11.50 -17.51 10.18
C TRP A 333 11.46 -18.86 9.45
N SER A 334 11.39 -19.98 10.18
CA SER A 334 11.40 -21.31 9.55
C SER A 334 10.08 -21.69 8.88
N GLU A 335 8.96 -21.19 9.36
CA GLU A 335 7.62 -21.52 8.84
C GLU A 335 7.14 -20.58 7.74
N TYR A 336 7.67 -19.35 7.64
CA TYR A 336 7.23 -18.37 6.66
C TYR A 336 7.30 -18.84 5.20
N PRO A 337 8.33 -19.59 4.73
CA PRO A 337 8.35 -20.10 3.36
C PRO A 337 7.16 -21.00 3.03
N GLN A 338 6.70 -21.83 3.97
CA GLN A 338 5.52 -22.68 3.78
C GLN A 338 4.24 -21.85 3.77
N LEU A 339 4.09 -20.90 4.72
CA LEU A 339 2.98 -19.97 4.77
C LEU A 339 2.83 -19.21 3.44
N LYS A 340 3.93 -18.65 2.93
CA LYS A 340 3.94 -17.93 1.66
C LYS A 340 3.45 -18.81 0.51
N LYS A 341 3.93 -20.05 0.43
CA LYS A 341 3.51 -21.02 -0.59
C LYS A 341 2.02 -21.37 -0.47
N ASP A 342 1.50 -21.54 0.75
CA ASP A 342 0.09 -21.82 0.98
C ASP A 342 -0.77 -20.66 0.44
N PHE A 343 -0.43 -19.41 0.78
CA PHE A 343 -1.13 -18.23 0.30
C PHE A 343 -1.07 -18.10 -1.23
N GLU A 344 0.10 -18.23 -1.85
CA GLU A 344 0.28 -18.15 -3.30
C GLU A 344 -0.49 -19.24 -4.07
N SER A 345 -0.81 -20.36 -3.41
CA SER A 345 -1.65 -21.44 -3.97
C SER A 345 -3.14 -21.29 -3.63
N GLY A 346 -3.51 -20.29 -2.83
CA GLY A 346 -4.89 -20.06 -2.38
C GLY A 346 -5.82 -19.63 -3.53
N LYS A 347 -7.11 -19.93 -3.36
CA LYS A 347 -8.16 -19.58 -4.32
C LYS A 347 -8.94 -18.37 -3.84
N PHE A 348 -9.35 -17.51 -4.77
CA PHE A 348 -10.23 -16.38 -4.51
C PHE A 348 -11.69 -16.76 -4.76
N PRO A 349 -12.65 -16.10 -4.05
CA PRO A 349 -14.06 -16.27 -4.33
C PRO A 349 -14.40 -15.96 -5.80
N PRO A 350 -15.33 -16.70 -6.41
CA PRO A 350 -15.71 -16.47 -7.81
C PRO A 350 -16.13 -15.03 -8.12
N GLU A 351 -16.82 -14.39 -7.18
CA GLU A 351 -17.28 -12.99 -7.32
C GLU A 351 -16.10 -12.02 -7.44
N ILE A 352 -15.06 -12.23 -6.63
CA ILE A 352 -13.84 -11.42 -6.68
C ILE A 352 -13.10 -11.66 -8.00
N LEU A 353 -13.07 -12.89 -8.50
CA LEU A 353 -12.44 -13.21 -9.79
C LEU A 353 -13.15 -12.51 -10.96
N VAL A 354 -14.48 -12.39 -10.91
CA VAL A 354 -15.25 -11.64 -11.92
C VAL A 354 -14.86 -10.16 -11.88
N GLU A 355 -14.89 -9.52 -10.71
CA GLU A 355 -14.53 -8.10 -10.59
C GLU A 355 -13.07 -7.82 -10.97
N LEU A 356 -12.14 -8.74 -10.67
CA LEU A 356 -10.73 -8.62 -11.10
C LEU A 356 -10.57 -8.82 -12.62
N ARG A 357 -11.38 -9.68 -13.25
CA ARG A 357 -11.41 -9.84 -14.70
C ARG A 357 -11.92 -8.57 -15.37
N ASP A 358 -13.03 -8.01 -14.91
CA ASP A 358 -13.58 -6.76 -15.41
C ASP A 358 -12.57 -5.60 -15.27
N LEU A 359 -11.82 -5.56 -14.15
CA LEU A 359 -10.74 -4.62 -13.94
C LEU A 359 -9.66 -4.77 -15.01
N LEU A 360 -9.18 -5.99 -15.27
CA LEU A 360 -8.15 -6.25 -16.29
C LEU A 360 -8.63 -5.91 -17.71
N GLU A 361 -9.88 -6.20 -18.04
CA GLU A 361 -10.49 -5.83 -19.31
C GLU A 361 -10.55 -4.31 -19.51
N ASN A 362 -10.93 -3.56 -18.47
CA ASN A 362 -10.98 -2.09 -18.51
C ASN A 362 -9.58 -1.47 -18.67
N ILE A 363 -8.57 -2.03 -18.02
CA ILE A 363 -7.18 -1.54 -18.08
C ILE A 363 -6.50 -1.91 -19.41
N GLY A 364 -6.90 -3.04 -20.01
CA GLY A 364 -6.26 -3.61 -21.19
C GLY A 364 -4.85 -4.13 -20.86
N LYS A 365 -3.89 -3.94 -21.77
CA LYS A 365 -2.51 -4.46 -21.63
C LYS A 365 -1.56 -3.53 -20.87
N LYS A 366 -2.06 -2.58 -20.06
CA LYS A 366 -1.17 -1.73 -19.26
C LYS A 366 -0.59 -2.53 -18.09
N PRO A 367 0.71 -2.43 -17.83
CA PRO A 367 1.33 -3.03 -16.64
C PRO A 367 0.73 -2.49 -15.34
N LEU A 368 0.65 -3.35 -14.33
CA LEU A 368 0.10 -3.03 -13.02
C LEU A 368 1.14 -3.24 -11.92
N ILE A 369 0.95 -2.55 -10.82
CA ILE A 369 1.59 -2.83 -9.53
C ILE A 369 0.52 -3.11 -8.48
N VAL A 370 0.68 -4.20 -7.74
CA VAL A 370 -0.12 -4.59 -6.58
C VAL A 370 0.66 -4.17 -5.35
N ARG A 371 0.12 -3.23 -4.58
CA ARG A 371 0.77 -2.64 -3.41
C ARG A 371 -0.02 -2.96 -2.14
N SER A 372 0.68 -3.27 -1.06
CA SER A 372 0.08 -3.28 0.27
C SER A 372 -0.53 -1.93 0.60
N SER A 373 -1.66 -1.94 1.30
CA SER A 373 -2.31 -0.74 1.82
C SER A 373 -2.96 -1.08 3.17
N SER A 374 -2.11 -1.46 4.12
CA SER A 374 -2.54 -1.76 5.48
C SER A 374 -3.03 -0.50 6.19
N LEU A 375 -3.92 -0.67 7.18
CA LEU A 375 -4.33 0.44 8.04
C LEU A 375 -3.19 0.95 8.94
N LEU A 376 -2.12 0.18 9.13
CA LEU A 376 -0.93 0.59 9.88
C LEU A 376 0.10 1.32 9.00
N GLU A 377 0.03 1.18 7.67
CA GLU A 377 0.94 1.86 6.76
C GLU A 377 0.57 3.34 6.60
N ASP A 378 1.60 4.16 6.45
CA ASP A 378 1.50 5.58 6.10
C ASP A 378 0.67 6.42 7.09
N ASN A 379 0.71 6.03 8.36
CA ASN A 379 -0.04 6.65 9.44
C ASN A 379 0.73 7.73 10.17
N PHE A 380 -0.03 8.60 10.85
CA PHE A 380 0.50 9.52 11.85
C PHE A 380 1.06 8.70 13.04
N GLY A 381 2.38 8.57 13.13
CA GLY A 381 3.06 7.89 14.25
C GLY A 381 3.66 6.52 13.94
N THR A 382 3.22 5.82 12.87
CA THR A 382 3.82 4.56 12.41
C THR A 382 3.82 4.50 10.89
N ALA A 383 4.97 4.40 10.24
CA ALA A 383 5.03 4.36 8.77
C ALA A 383 4.94 2.94 8.20
N PHE A 384 5.40 1.92 8.92
CA PHE A 384 5.49 0.53 8.43
C PHE A 384 6.17 0.42 7.05
N ALA A 385 7.06 1.35 6.74
CA ALA A 385 7.71 1.46 5.45
C ALA A 385 8.53 0.22 5.10
N GLY A 386 8.34 -0.35 3.90
CA GLY A 386 9.10 -1.50 3.41
C GLY A 386 8.90 -2.81 4.18
N LYS A 387 7.86 -2.92 5.03
CA LYS A 387 7.59 -4.15 5.78
C LYS A 387 6.78 -5.16 4.99
N TYR A 388 5.96 -4.70 4.05
CA TYR A 388 5.11 -5.51 3.22
C TYR A 388 5.57 -5.49 1.77
N ASP A 389 5.26 -6.56 1.03
CA ASP A 389 5.71 -6.73 -0.34
C ASP A 389 4.77 -6.02 -1.33
N SER A 390 5.34 -5.54 -2.43
CA SER A 390 4.64 -5.06 -3.61
C SER A 390 5.07 -5.87 -4.82
N HIS A 391 4.14 -6.13 -5.75
CA HIS A 391 4.39 -7.00 -6.90
C HIS A 391 4.01 -6.31 -8.21
N PHE A 392 4.93 -6.31 -9.17
CA PHE A 392 4.64 -5.88 -10.53
C PHE A 392 3.96 -7.00 -11.32
N CYS A 393 2.89 -6.65 -12.03
CA CYS A 393 2.16 -7.52 -12.96
C CYS A 393 2.30 -6.92 -14.35
N PRO A 394 3.14 -7.47 -15.22
CA PRO A 394 3.35 -6.93 -16.57
C PRO A 394 2.12 -6.96 -17.46
N ASN A 395 1.19 -7.91 -17.26
CA ASN A 395 -0.13 -7.97 -17.89
C ASN A 395 -0.12 -8.07 -19.43
N GLN A 396 0.85 -8.81 -19.99
CA GLN A 396 1.00 -8.96 -21.45
C GLN A 396 0.54 -10.33 -21.99
N ALA A 397 0.25 -11.28 -21.12
CA ALA A 397 -0.13 -12.64 -21.48
C ALA A 397 -1.62 -12.76 -21.87
N THR A 398 -2.16 -13.98 -21.87
CA THR A 398 -3.59 -14.24 -22.07
C THR A 398 -4.43 -13.71 -20.88
N PRO A 399 -5.73 -13.44 -21.05
CA PRO A 399 -6.59 -12.96 -19.95
C PRO A 399 -6.54 -13.84 -18.71
N GLU A 400 -6.55 -15.17 -18.87
CA GLU A 400 -6.47 -16.14 -17.78
C GLU A 400 -5.12 -16.10 -17.07
N GLU A 401 -4.02 -16.03 -17.81
CA GLU A 401 -2.67 -15.93 -17.24
C GLU A 401 -2.48 -14.60 -16.52
N ASN A 402 -3.01 -13.51 -17.07
CA ASN A 402 -2.97 -12.20 -16.43
C ASN A 402 -3.80 -12.17 -15.14
N LEU A 403 -4.99 -12.77 -15.12
CA LEU A 403 -5.81 -12.91 -13.91
C LEU A 403 -5.09 -13.77 -12.87
N ASN A 404 -4.48 -14.87 -13.27
CA ASN A 404 -3.66 -15.71 -12.39
C ASN A 404 -2.48 -14.94 -11.80
N GLY A 405 -1.75 -14.18 -12.63
CA GLY A 405 -0.65 -13.34 -12.17
C GLY A 405 -1.10 -12.28 -11.16
N LEU A 406 -2.24 -11.62 -11.41
CA LEU A 406 -2.82 -10.63 -10.51
C LEU A 406 -3.25 -11.26 -9.18
N THR A 407 -3.93 -12.41 -9.20
CA THR A 407 -4.36 -13.10 -7.97
C THR A 407 -3.19 -13.62 -7.16
N GLN A 408 -2.13 -14.13 -7.79
CA GLN A 408 -0.89 -14.52 -7.12
C GLN A 408 -0.19 -13.31 -6.47
N ALA A 409 -0.13 -12.17 -7.15
CA ALA A 409 0.43 -10.94 -6.60
C ALA A 409 -0.36 -10.45 -5.36
N ILE A 410 -1.69 -10.50 -5.42
CA ILE A 410 -2.55 -10.15 -4.27
C ILE A 410 -2.31 -11.13 -3.12
N ALA A 411 -2.29 -12.44 -3.38
CA ALA A 411 -2.06 -13.47 -2.36
C ALA A 411 -0.65 -13.35 -1.74
N GLY A 412 0.37 -13.06 -2.53
CA GLY A 412 1.73 -12.78 -2.07
C GLY A 412 1.79 -11.54 -1.15
N THR A 413 1.05 -10.49 -1.51
CA THR A 413 0.94 -9.29 -0.65
C THR A 413 0.21 -9.61 0.66
N PHE A 414 -0.84 -10.44 0.65
CA PHE A 414 -1.47 -10.91 1.88
C PHE A 414 -0.51 -11.73 2.74
N ALA A 415 0.27 -12.65 2.14
CA ALA A 415 1.28 -13.42 2.87
C ALA A 415 2.33 -12.54 3.54
N SER A 416 2.68 -11.39 2.94
CA SER A 416 3.67 -10.45 3.49
C SER A 416 3.25 -9.86 4.84
N THR A 417 1.95 -9.89 5.18
CA THR A 417 1.44 -9.52 6.53
C THR A 417 2.07 -10.39 7.63
N PHE A 418 2.42 -11.63 7.31
CA PHE A 418 3.06 -12.60 8.21
C PHE A 418 4.58 -12.68 8.02
N LYS A 419 5.17 -11.81 7.23
CA LYS A 419 6.61 -11.75 7.02
C LYS A 419 7.33 -11.56 8.36
N PRO A 420 8.43 -12.30 8.62
CA PRO A 420 9.13 -12.22 9.90
C PRO A 420 9.45 -10.80 10.33
N GLU A 421 9.98 -9.98 9.39
CA GLU A 421 10.33 -8.58 9.65
C GLU A 421 9.10 -7.75 10.05
N ALA A 422 7.93 -7.99 9.42
CA ALA A 422 6.69 -7.29 9.73
C ALA A 422 6.14 -7.70 11.10
N LEU A 423 6.18 -9.01 11.43
CA LEU A 423 5.73 -9.51 12.73
C LEU A 423 6.61 -9.02 13.88
N LEU A 424 7.94 -9.08 13.71
CA LEU A 424 8.90 -8.65 14.72
C LEU A 424 8.84 -7.12 14.92
N TYR A 425 8.64 -6.37 13.84
CA TYR A 425 8.42 -4.93 13.92
C TYR A 425 7.14 -4.59 14.70
N ARG A 426 6.00 -5.24 14.42
CA ARG A 426 4.76 -5.04 15.21
C ARG A 426 4.97 -5.39 16.69
N ARG A 427 5.71 -6.47 16.97
CA ARG A 427 6.05 -6.86 18.33
C ARG A 427 6.86 -5.78 19.06
N SER A 428 7.90 -5.22 18.40
CA SER A 428 8.73 -4.14 18.99
C SER A 428 7.96 -2.84 19.23
N LYS A 429 6.88 -2.61 18.49
CA LYS A 429 6.00 -1.44 18.67
C LYS A 429 4.81 -1.69 19.61
N GLY A 430 4.73 -2.85 20.26
CA GLY A 430 3.60 -3.20 21.13
C GLY A 430 2.29 -3.48 20.38
N LEU A 431 2.36 -3.71 19.06
CA LEU A 431 1.21 -3.96 18.19
C LEU A 431 1.02 -5.45 17.88
N GLN A 432 1.56 -6.35 18.71
CA GLN A 432 1.47 -7.79 18.49
C GLN A 432 0.02 -8.29 18.45
N ASP A 433 -0.84 -7.75 19.30
CA ASP A 433 -2.25 -8.15 19.38
C ASP A 433 -3.15 -7.43 18.37
N TYR A 434 -2.60 -6.45 17.65
CA TYR A 434 -3.37 -5.76 16.63
C TYR A 434 -3.78 -6.74 15.52
N ASP A 435 -5.06 -6.64 15.12
CA ASP A 435 -5.63 -7.41 14.03
C ASP A 435 -5.33 -6.71 12.70
N GLU A 436 -4.22 -7.06 12.09
CA GLU A 436 -3.75 -6.47 10.85
C GLU A 436 -4.64 -6.84 9.68
N ARG A 437 -5.22 -5.84 9.05
CA ARG A 437 -6.16 -5.97 7.93
C ARG A 437 -5.56 -5.38 6.67
N MET A 438 -5.01 -6.25 5.81
CA MET A 438 -4.40 -5.83 4.56
C MET A 438 -5.47 -5.52 3.51
N ALA A 439 -5.55 -4.24 3.12
CA ALA A 439 -6.16 -3.84 1.87
C ALA A 439 -5.11 -3.82 0.75
N ILE A 440 -5.55 -3.82 -0.49
CA ILE A 440 -4.65 -3.77 -1.66
C ILE A 440 -4.94 -2.53 -2.50
N LEU A 441 -3.87 -1.86 -2.89
CA LEU A 441 -3.87 -0.80 -3.88
C LEU A 441 -3.32 -1.35 -5.20
N ILE A 442 -4.16 -1.41 -6.24
CA ILE A 442 -3.76 -1.80 -7.59
C ILE A 442 -3.64 -0.53 -8.43
N GLN A 443 -2.45 -0.26 -8.97
CA GLN A 443 -2.18 0.93 -9.76
C GLN A 443 -1.65 0.56 -11.15
N VAL A 444 -2.05 1.32 -12.15
CA VAL A 444 -1.40 1.28 -13.46
C VAL A 444 0.00 1.85 -13.33
N VAL A 445 1.00 1.06 -13.71
CA VAL A 445 2.40 1.48 -13.66
C VAL A 445 2.60 2.69 -14.57
N GLN A 446 3.20 3.73 -14.03
CA GLN A 446 3.54 4.91 -14.82
C GLN A 446 4.83 4.66 -15.58
N GLY A 447 4.82 4.90 -16.88
CA GLY A 447 5.95 4.66 -17.76
C GLY A 447 5.57 4.75 -19.23
N GLU A 448 6.55 4.52 -20.09
CA GLU A 448 6.40 4.54 -21.54
C GLU A 448 7.12 3.34 -22.16
N PRO A 449 6.62 2.77 -23.25
CA PRO A 449 7.33 1.74 -23.98
C PRO A 449 8.64 2.25 -24.59
N TYR A 450 9.72 1.53 -24.40
CA TYR A 450 11.00 1.75 -25.03
C TYR A 450 11.56 0.44 -25.59
N GLY A 451 11.40 0.21 -26.89
CA GLY A 451 11.62 -1.09 -27.49
C GLY A 451 10.68 -2.14 -26.85
N ARG A 452 11.27 -3.19 -26.31
CA ARG A 452 10.54 -4.25 -25.57
C ARG A 452 10.34 -3.92 -24.09
N PHE A 453 10.94 -2.84 -23.59
CA PHE A 453 10.90 -2.45 -22.20
C PHE A 453 9.82 -1.41 -21.91
N TYR A 454 9.34 -1.38 -20.67
CA TYR A 454 8.40 -0.39 -20.17
C TYR A 454 8.93 0.19 -18.86
N LEU A 455 9.13 1.51 -18.80
CA LEU A 455 9.70 2.20 -17.66
C LEU A 455 9.39 3.71 -17.71
N PRO A 456 9.36 4.40 -16.55
CA PRO A 456 9.29 5.86 -16.50
C PRO A 456 10.62 6.51 -16.87
N GLN A 457 10.57 7.76 -17.31
CA GLN A 457 11.76 8.57 -17.61
C GLN A 457 12.53 8.93 -16.33
N GLY A 458 11.88 9.00 -15.20
CA GLY A 458 12.46 9.13 -13.87
C GLY A 458 11.43 8.81 -12.81
N ALA A 459 11.91 8.32 -11.69
CA ALA A 459 11.12 8.03 -10.50
C ALA A 459 11.91 8.41 -9.25
N GLY A 460 11.23 8.56 -8.12
CA GLY A 460 11.95 8.90 -6.91
C GLY A 460 11.08 9.05 -5.68
N VAL A 461 11.73 9.44 -4.61
CA VAL A 461 11.11 9.83 -3.35
C VAL A 461 11.54 11.25 -2.99
N ALA A 462 10.62 12.05 -2.48
CA ALA A 462 10.86 13.42 -2.07
C ALA A 462 10.37 13.65 -0.64
N PHE A 463 11.10 14.48 0.09
CA PHE A 463 10.88 14.81 1.49
C PHE A 463 10.71 16.30 1.65
N SER A 464 9.74 16.77 2.41
CA SER A 464 9.56 18.21 2.65
C SER A 464 10.66 18.78 3.54
N HIS A 465 11.26 17.96 4.41
CA HIS A 465 12.43 18.33 5.21
C HIS A 465 13.66 17.56 4.77
N ASN A 466 14.74 18.29 4.49
CA ASN A 466 16.06 17.70 4.27
C ASN A 466 16.74 17.46 5.63
N LEU A 467 16.84 16.20 6.02
CA LEU A 467 17.46 15.81 7.28
C LEU A 467 19.01 15.85 7.23
N TYR A 468 19.59 16.03 6.03
CA TYR A 468 21.02 15.96 5.79
C TYR A 468 21.51 17.07 4.88
N ARG A 469 22.25 17.98 5.46
CA ARG A 469 22.85 19.12 4.78
C ARG A 469 24.28 18.78 4.38
N TRP A 470 24.51 18.50 3.10
CA TRP A 470 25.88 18.30 2.58
C TRP A 470 26.58 19.61 2.21
N ASN A 471 25.87 20.74 2.29
CA ASN A 471 26.40 22.05 2.03
C ASN A 471 25.70 23.07 2.92
N PRO A 472 26.41 24.09 3.48
CA PRO A 472 25.83 25.12 4.33
C PRO A 472 24.72 25.95 3.66
N GLN A 473 24.69 26.03 2.33
CA GLN A 473 23.66 26.77 1.57
C GLN A 473 22.28 26.06 1.60
N ILE A 474 22.24 24.77 1.91
CA ILE A 474 21.03 23.97 1.98
C ILE A 474 20.43 24.15 3.37
N ARG A 475 19.15 24.52 3.46
CA ARG A 475 18.40 24.56 4.71
C ARG A 475 17.53 23.30 4.86
N ARG A 476 17.17 22.99 6.10
CA ARG A 476 16.34 21.82 6.40
C ARG A 476 14.98 21.88 5.70
N GLU A 477 14.36 23.07 5.69
CA GLU A 477 13.03 23.33 5.13
C GLU A 477 13.01 23.38 3.59
N ASP A 478 14.18 23.29 2.95
CA ASP A 478 14.28 23.42 1.49
C ASP A 478 13.76 22.15 0.76
N GLY A 479 13.62 21.03 1.48
CA GLY A 479 13.24 19.76 0.90
C GLY A 479 14.37 19.04 0.18
N PHE A 480 14.13 17.76 -0.08
CA PHE A 480 15.12 16.85 -0.65
C PHE A 480 14.43 15.80 -1.53
N ALA A 481 15.09 15.36 -2.59
CA ALA A 481 14.61 14.26 -3.41
C ALA A 481 15.74 13.30 -3.79
N ARG A 482 15.37 12.05 -4.10
CA ARG A 482 16.23 11.03 -4.69
C ARG A 482 15.64 10.62 -6.02
N LEU A 483 16.43 10.68 -7.08
CA LEU A 483 16.01 10.35 -8.44
C LEU A 483 16.73 9.11 -8.97
N VAL A 484 15.98 8.26 -9.65
CA VAL A 484 16.49 7.10 -10.39
C VAL A 484 15.80 7.01 -11.76
N TRP A 485 16.47 6.39 -12.72
CA TRP A 485 15.88 5.99 -13.99
C TRP A 485 15.27 4.59 -13.83
N GLY A 486 14.02 4.40 -14.31
CA GLY A 486 13.28 3.16 -14.14
C GLY A 486 12.18 3.22 -13.07
N LEU A 487 11.71 2.07 -12.60
CA LEU A 487 10.47 1.90 -11.82
C LEU A 487 10.47 2.50 -10.40
N GLY A 488 11.59 3.06 -9.93
CA GLY A 488 11.63 3.77 -8.64
C GLY A 488 12.00 2.93 -7.43
N THR A 489 11.98 1.62 -7.51
CA THR A 489 12.37 0.69 -6.44
C THR A 489 13.76 1.00 -5.86
N ARG A 490 14.71 1.37 -6.72
CA ARG A 490 16.09 1.73 -6.33
C ARG A 490 16.22 3.08 -5.62
N ALA A 491 15.18 3.90 -5.62
CA ALA A 491 15.20 5.15 -4.86
C ALA A 491 14.97 4.93 -3.36
N VAL A 492 14.25 3.87 -2.98
CA VAL A 492 13.82 3.60 -1.60
C VAL A 492 14.47 2.37 -0.99
N GLU A 493 14.97 1.43 -1.81
CA GLU A 493 15.65 0.22 -1.35
C GLU A 493 17.18 0.37 -1.39
N ARG A 494 17.84 -0.35 -0.48
CA ARG A 494 19.30 -0.45 -0.47
C ARG A 494 19.77 -1.64 -1.32
N VAL A 495 19.92 -1.44 -2.62
CA VAL A 495 20.30 -2.51 -3.55
C VAL A 495 21.73 -2.31 -4.05
N GLY A 496 22.68 -3.03 -3.47
CA GLY A 496 24.07 -3.11 -3.96
C GLY A 496 24.81 -1.77 -4.05
N ASN A 497 25.78 -1.69 -4.95
CA ASN A 497 26.54 -0.48 -5.27
C ASN A 497 25.78 0.39 -6.30
N ASP A 498 24.56 0.76 -5.99
CA ASP A 498 23.71 1.54 -6.85
C ASP A 498 23.19 2.78 -6.11
N TYR A 499 23.34 3.95 -6.71
CA TYR A 499 23.13 5.21 -6.02
C TYR A 499 22.13 6.09 -6.75
N PRO A 500 20.99 6.42 -6.11
CA PRO A 500 20.09 7.44 -6.62
C PRO A 500 20.75 8.81 -6.64
N ARG A 501 20.37 9.66 -7.58
CA ARG A 501 20.80 11.05 -7.62
C ARG A 501 20.18 11.85 -6.47
N PRO A 502 20.95 12.35 -5.47
CA PRO A 502 20.44 13.23 -4.43
C PRO A 502 20.20 14.64 -4.98
N VAL A 503 19.10 15.27 -4.58
CA VAL A 503 18.69 16.60 -5.06
C VAL A 503 18.19 17.45 -3.90
N ALA A 504 18.90 18.53 -3.57
CA ALA A 504 18.36 19.58 -2.70
C ALA A 504 17.43 20.46 -3.53
N LEU A 505 16.15 20.58 -3.16
CA LEU A 505 15.17 21.24 -4.03
C LEU A 505 15.39 22.74 -4.19
N SER A 506 16.07 23.41 -3.23
CA SER A 506 16.49 24.82 -3.35
C SER A 506 17.73 25.00 -4.24
N HIS A 507 18.62 24.00 -4.29
CA HIS A 507 19.87 24.02 -5.04
C HIS A 507 20.04 22.73 -5.83
N PRO A 508 19.19 22.46 -6.86
CA PRO A 508 19.03 21.14 -7.45
C PRO A 508 20.28 20.61 -8.16
N THR A 509 21.20 21.49 -8.54
CA THR A 509 22.45 21.11 -9.22
C THR A 509 23.62 20.88 -8.27
N LEU A 510 23.46 21.25 -6.98
CA LEU A 510 24.50 21.09 -5.98
C LEU A 510 24.64 19.61 -5.60
N GLN A 511 25.83 19.07 -5.69
CA GLN A 511 26.16 17.69 -5.35
C GLN A 511 27.01 17.62 -4.07
N PRO A 512 27.01 16.46 -3.37
CA PRO A 512 27.93 16.26 -2.23
C PRO A 512 29.39 16.32 -2.66
N ASP A 513 29.71 15.75 -3.83
CA ASP A 513 31.02 15.82 -4.49
C ASP A 513 30.74 16.05 -5.99
N ASP A 514 31.38 17.07 -6.57
CA ASP A 514 31.20 17.50 -7.96
C ASP A 514 32.34 17.03 -8.88
N THR A 515 33.27 16.23 -8.37
CA THR A 515 34.31 15.63 -9.22
C THR A 515 33.69 14.59 -10.17
N PRO A 516 34.09 14.56 -11.44
CA PRO A 516 33.57 13.60 -12.41
C PRO A 516 33.72 12.14 -11.98
N GLU A 517 34.82 11.81 -11.32
CA GLU A 517 35.10 10.48 -10.79
C GLU A 517 34.11 10.09 -9.70
N ALA A 518 33.79 11.00 -8.78
CA ALA A 518 32.80 10.76 -7.73
C ALA A 518 31.39 10.63 -8.32
N ILE A 519 31.02 11.52 -9.26
CA ILE A 519 29.71 11.46 -9.93
C ILE A 519 29.55 10.12 -10.67
N HIS A 520 30.58 9.65 -11.36
CA HIS A 520 30.54 8.36 -12.05
C HIS A 520 30.43 7.19 -11.07
N TYR A 521 31.21 7.20 -10.01
CA TYR A 521 31.19 6.16 -8.99
C TYR A 521 29.85 6.10 -8.24
N TYR A 522 29.30 7.26 -7.86
CA TYR A 522 28.01 7.37 -7.14
C TYR A 522 26.82 7.56 -8.07
N SER A 523 26.87 7.07 -9.30
CA SER A 523 25.75 7.05 -10.23
C SER A 523 25.03 5.72 -10.21
N GLN A 524 23.81 5.72 -10.74
CA GLN A 524 23.01 4.53 -10.94
C GLN A 524 23.65 3.62 -12.00
N GLN A 525 23.78 2.32 -11.70
CA GLN A 525 24.39 1.31 -12.58
C GLN A 525 23.38 0.33 -13.15
N TYR A 526 22.25 0.12 -12.47
CA TYR A 526 21.22 -0.82 -12.85
C TYR A 526 19.86 -0.12 -12.96
N VAL A 527 18.99 -0.66 -13.79
CA VAL A 527 17.62 -0.17 -13.97
C VAL A 527 16.61 -1.30 -13.75
N ASP A 528 15.57 -0.98 -12.98
CA ASP A 528 14.41 -1.85 -12.80
C ASP A 528 13.33 -1.44 -13.79
N LEU A 529 12.82 -2.43 -14.54
CA LEU A 529 11.91 -2.23 -15.65
C LEU A 529 10.99 -3.45 -15.87
N ILE A 530 10.00 -3.28 -16.71
CA ILE A 530 9.13 -4.36 -17.18
C ILE A 530 9.53 -4.74 -18.60
N ASP A 531 9.80 -6.03 -18.82
CA ASP A 531 10.01 -6.61 -20.14
C ASP A 531 8.64 -7.06 -20.68
N LEU A 532 8.13 -6.34 -21.68
CA LEU A 532 6.81 -6.59 -22.27
C LEU A 532 6.76 -7.88 -23.10
N GLU A 533 7.88 -8.31 -23.69
CA GLU A 533 7.94 -9.52 -24.48
C GLU A 533 8.02 -10.78 -23.60
N GLU A 534 8.84 -10.74 -22.56
CA GLU A 534 8.99 -11.84 -21.62
C GLU A 534 7.93 -11.83 -20.48
N ASN A 535 7.08 -10.80 -20.45
CA ASN A 535 6.01 -10.63 -19.47
C ASN A 535 6.54 -10.71 -18.02
N THR A 536 7.65 -10.02 -17.72
CA THR A 536 8.32 -10.13 -16.41
C THR A 536 8.95 -8.80 -15.96
N PHE A 537 9.09 -8.63 -14.65
CA PHE A 537 9.93 -7.60 -14.05
C PHE A 537 11.42 -8.01 -14.15
N LYS A 538 12.28 -7.07 -14.50
CA LYS A 538 13.73 -7.31 -14.61
C LYS A 538 14.54 -6.18 -14.02
N THR A 539 15.71 -6.55 -13.53
CA THR A 539 16.83 -5.66 -13.21
C THR A 539 17.93 -5.89 -14.23
N LEU A 540 18.30 -4.85 -14.96
CA LEU A 540 19.33 -4.92 -16.00
C LEU A 540 20.38 -3.83 -15.81
N PRO A 541 21.63 -4.05 -16.24
CA PRO A 541 22.63 -2.99 -16.33
C PRO A 541 22.14 -1.86 -17.24
N ILE A 542 22.35 -0.60 -16.85
CA ILE A 542 21.91 0.57 -17.66
C ILE A 542 22.48 0.53 -19.08
N ARG A 543 23.76 0.13 -19.24
CA ARG A 543 24.43 0.00 -20.53
C ARG A 543 23.75 -0.96 -21.52
N ASP A 544 22.96 -1.93 -20.99
CA ASP A 544 22.28 -2.93 -21.82
C ASP A 544 20.88 -2.44 -22.27
N VAL A 545 20.39 -1.33 -21.67
CA VAL A 545 19.05 -0.79 -21.91
C VAL A 545 19.09 0.61 -22.53
N LEU A 546 19.94 1.51 -22.00
CA LEU A 546 20.01 2.90 -22.43
C LEU A 546 20.82 3.03 -23.72
N HIS A 547 20.17 3.41 -24.81
CA HIS A 547 20.79 3.61 -26.11
C HIS A 547 20.77 5.09 -26.52
N PRO A 548 21.62 5.48 -27.48
CA PRO A 548 21.71 6.86 -27.97
C PRO A 548 20.42 7.47 -28.53
N ASN A 549 19.47 6.62 -28.93
CA ASN A 549 18.17 7.01 -29.47
C ASN A 549 17.08 7.16 -28.42
N TYR A 550 17.42 7.07 -27.12
CA TYR A 550 16.43 7.27 -26.07
C TYR A 550 15.84 8.69 -26.14
N PRO A 551 14.51 8.86 -26.24
CA PRO A 551 13.90 10.13 -26.63
C PRO A 551 14.28 11.34 -25.75
N VAL A 552 14.50 11.09 -24.46
CA VAL A 552 14.82 12.14 -23.47
C VAL A 552 16.22 11.98 -22.88
N LEU A 553 17.13 11.33 -23.61
CA LEU A 553 18.49 11.00 -23.14
C LEU A 553 19.19 12.19 -22.48
N ARG A 554 19.14 13.37 -23.09
CA ARG A 554 19.83 14.58 -22.59
C ARG A 554 19.34 15.04 -21.21
N PHE A 555 18.08 14.73 -20.84
CA PHE A 555 17.52 15.09 -19.54
C PHE A 555 17.90 14.11 -18.43
N ILE A 556 18.35 12.91 -18.79
CA ILE A 556 18.61 11.80 -17.88
C ILE A 556 20.10 11.60 -17.67
N ALA A 557 20.89 11.62 -18.75
CA ALA A 557 22.29 11.21 -18.72
C ALA A 557 23.23 12.25 -19.32
N GLN A 558 24.49 12.20 -18.90
CA GLN A 558 25.63 12.84 -19.52
C GLN A 558 26.60 11.79 -20.05
N VAL A 559 27.47 12.18 -20.98
CA VAL A 559 28.54 11.34 -21.52
C VAL A 559 29.83 11.70 -20.82
N ASP A 560 30.54 10.71 -20.27
CA ASP A 560 31.91 10.88 -19.80
C ASP A 560 32.87 10.85 -21.01
N ARG A 561 33.54 11.95 -21.27
CA ARG A 561 34.58 12.10 -22.29
C ARG A 561 35.88 12.50 -21.62
N ASP A 562 36.80 11.56 -21.51
CA ASP A 562 38.12 11.78 -20.92
C ASP A 562 38.08 12.40 -19.50
N GLY A 563 37.14 11.95 -18.65
CA GLY A 563 36.94 12.45 -17.30
C GLY A 563 36.12 13.74 -17.20
N TYR A 564 35.42 14.15 -18.28
CA TYR A 564 34.52 15.29 -18.27
C TYR A 564 33.09 14.86 -18.59
N LEU A 565 32.14 15.24 -17.77
CA LEU A 565 30.73 14.98 -17.99
C LEU A 565 30.12 16.03 -18.94
N VAL A 566 29.69 15.57 -20.10
CA VAL A 566 29.18 16.47 -21.18
C VAL A 566 27.71 16.10 -21.48
N THR A 567 26.85 17.10 -21.48
CA THR A 567 25.45 16.91 -21.90
C THR A 567 25.35 16.61 -23.39
N PRO A 568 24.70 15.54 -23.83
CA PRO A 568 24.54 15.19 -25.23
C PRO A 568 23.66 16.21 -25.93
N ARG A 569 24.26 17.06 -26.78
CA ARG A 569 23.57 18.07 -27.60
C ARG A 569 23.36 17.61 -29.04
N SER A 570 24.13 16.61 -29.46
CA SER A 570 24.06 15.97 -30.77
C SER A 570 23.90 14.46 -30.58
N ARG A 571 23.75 13.73 -31.69
CA ARG A 571 23.62 12.25 -31.65
C ARG A 571 24.85 11.63 -30.96
N VAL A 572 24.61 10.87 -29.91
CA VAL A 572 25.63 10.07 -29.22
C VAL A 572 25.99 8.91 -30.13
N MET A 573 27.26 8.56 -30.23
CA MET A 573 27.74 7.42 -31.04
C MET A 573 27.53 6.12 -30.28
N GLU A 574 27.38 5.02 -30.97
CA GLU A 574 27.13 3.71 -30.32
C GLU A 574 28.29 3.25 -29.42
N ASP A 575 29.51 3.63 -29.74
CA ASP A 575 30.71 3.36 -28.92
C ASP A 575 30.79 4.20 -27.64
N GLU A 576 30.02 5.27 -27.52
CA GLU A 576 29.94 6.11 -26.33
C GLU A 576 28.88 5.62 -25.31
N VAL A 577 28.13 4.53 -25.59
CA VAL A 577 27.06 4.03 -24.70
C VAL A 577 27.63 3.60 -23.34
N SER A 578 28.82 3.03 -23.31
CA SER A 578 29.48 2.62 -22.07
C SER A 578 29.93 3.79 -21.19
N SER A 579 29.92 5.00 -21.72
CA SER A 579 30.30 6.24 -21.04
C SER A 579 29.10 7.07 -20.58
N LEU A 580 27.87 6.54 -20.69
CA LEU A 580 26.66 7.23 -20.23
C LEU A 580 26.54 7.13 -18.71
N VAL A 581 26.38 8.26 -18.05
CA VAL A 581 26.23 8.41 -16.60
C VAL A 581 24.88 9.07 -16.29
N ILE A 582 24.07 8.46 -15.42
CA ILE A 582 22.77 9.01 -15.01
C ILE A 582 22.98 10.18 -14.05
N THR A 583 22.73 11.39 -14.50
CA THR A 583 22.98 12.62 -13.71
C THR A 583 21.75 13.51 -13.54
N TYR A 584 20.76 13.41 -14.43
CA TYR A 584 19.59 14.32 -14.49
C TYR A 584 19.96 15.82 -14.60
N ASP A 585 21.17 16.16 -14.99
CA ASP A 585 21.65 17.55 -14.99
C ASP A 585 20.75 18.52 -15.79
N GLU A 586 20.36 18.18 -17.02
CA GLU A 586 19.47 19.03 -17.85
C GLU A 586 18.03 19.07 -17.29
N LEU A 587 17.51 17.98 -16.70
CA LEU A 587 16.21 17.99 -16.03
C LEU A 587 16.20 19.01 -14.90
N LEU A 588 17.25 19.01 -14.07
CA LEU A 588 17.37 19.87 -12.91
C LEU A 588 17.64 21.34 -13.26
N ARG A 589 18.41 21.59 -14.33
CA ARG A 589 18.81 22.96 -14.75
C ARG A 589 17.79 23.65 -15.65
N ARG A 590 17.13 22.91 -16.54
CA ARG A 590 16.37 23.47 -17.67
C ARG A 590 14.86 23.33 -17.52
N THR A 591 14.39 22.57 -16.56
CA THR A 591 12.96 22.36 -16.35
C THR A 591 12.50 22.92 -15.00
N PRO A 592 11.21 23.17 -14.79
CA PRO A 592 10.68 23.60 -13.51
C PRO A 592 10.52 22.47 -12.49
N PHE A 593 11.12 21.28 -12.71
CA PHE A 593 10.94 20.09 -11.88
C PHE A 593 11.11 20.36 -10.38
N ALA A 594 12.27 20.86 -9.96
CA ALA A 594 12.56 21.09 -8.55
C ALA A 594 11.60 22.11 -7.90
N ALA A 595 11.24 23.16 -8.64
CA ALA A 595 10.31 24.19 -8.16
C ALA A 595 8.88 23.64 -7.98
N ILE A 596 8.39 22.83 -8.92
CA ILE A 596 7.07 22.19 -8.85
C ILE A 596 7.04 21.22 -7.68
N LEU A 597 8.06 20.34 -7.56
CA LEU A 597 8.15 19.36 -6.49
C LEU A 597 8.21 20.01 -5.11
N SER A 598 9.04 21.06 -4.96
CA SER A 598 9.11 21.87 -3.72
C SER A 598 7.76 22.51 -3.38
N LYS A 599 7.03 23.02 -4.37
CA LYS A 599 5.71 23.61 -4.16
C LYS A 599 4.68 22.57 -3.71
N MET A 600 4.69 21.37 -4.33
CA MET A 600 3.82 20.25 -3.91
C MET A 600 4.08 19.89 -2.45
N LEU A 601 5.34 19.67 -2.08
CA LEU A 601 5.71 19.29 -0.72
C LEU A 601 5.32 20.34 0.33
N ARG A 602 5.52 21.64 0.04
CA ARG A 602 5.12 22.73 0.96
C ARG A 602 3.61 22.79 1.18
N LEU A 603 2.82 22.67 0.10
CA LEU A 603 1.36 22.65 0.23
C LEU A 603 0.89 21.44 1.02
N LEU A 604 1.48 20.27 0.77
CA LEU A 604 1.13 19.07 1.51
C LEU A 604 1.51 19.19 3.00
N GLU A 605 2.72 19.65 3.31
CA GLU A 605 3.17 19.88 4.70
C GLU A 605 2.27 20.86 5.46
N GLU A 606 1.90 22.00 4.82
CA GLU A 606 1.01 23.00 5.41
C GLU A 606 -0.33 22.38 5.83
N HIS A 607 -0.89 21.50 5.00
CA HIS A 607 -2.23 20.95 5.22
C HIS A 607 -2.27 19.60 5.94
N TYR A 608 -1.16 18.86 5.94
CA TYR A 608 -0.96 17.70 6.80
C TYR A 608 -0.58 18.12 8.23
N HIS A 609 -0.14 19.37 8.43
CA HIS A 609 0.43 19.89 9.69
C HIS A 609 1.62 19.07 10.20
N ASN A 610 2.29 18.39 9.29
CA ASN A 610 3.47 17.56 9.52
C ASN A 610 4.34 17.60 8.28
N ALA A 611 5.66 17.44 8.47
CA ALA A 611 6.54 17.14 7.35
C ALA A 611 6.02 15.89 6.59
N VAL A 612 6.21 15.87 5.28
CA VAL A 612 5.70 14.79 4.42
C VAL A 612 6.80 14.18 3.58
N ASP A 613 6.66 12.90 3.25
CA ASP A 613 7.38 12.25 2.17
C ASP A 613 6.42 11.82 1.05
N MET A 614 6.93 11.76 -0.18
CA MET A 614 6.14 11.53 -1.37
C MET A 614 6.91 10.66 -2.37
N GLU A 615 6.30 9.58 -2.85
CA GLU A 615 6.81 8.84 -4.01
C GLU A 615 6.24 9.41 -5.29
N PHE A 616 7.06 9.49 -6.33
CA PHE A 616 6.65 10.09 -7.60
C PHE A 616 7.36 9.48 -8.80
N THR A 617 6.75 9.68 -9.99
CA THR A 617 7.46 9.58 -11.27
C THR A 617 7.48 10.95 -11.96
N VAL A 618 8.42 11.14 -12.85
CA VAL A 618 8.55 12.37 -13.66
C VAL A 618 8.76 12.01 -15.11
N ARG A 619 8.10 12.78 -15.99
CA ARG A 619 8.33 12.75 -17.45
C ARG A 619 8.43 14.15 -18.03
N VAL A 620 9.12 14.26 -19.14
CA VAL A 620 9.18 15.44 -20.01
C VAL A 620 8.35 15.11 -21.25
N PRO A 621 7.08 15.56 -21.34
CA PRO A 621 6.17 15.17 -22.40
C PRO A 621 6.65 15.60 -23.80
N ASP A 622 7.23 16.80 -23.90
CA ASP A 622 7.85 17.34 -25.12
C ASP A 622 9.28 17.81 -24.81
N PRO A 623 10.30 17.00 -25.15
CA PRO A 623 11.69 17.34 -24.92
C PRO A 623 12.21 18.51 -25.76
N TYR A 624 11.46 18.97 -26.79
CA TYR A 624 11.82 20.06 -27.68
C TYR A 624 11.11 21.38 -27.37
N ALA A 625 10.14 21.36 -26.43
CA ALA A 625 9.47 22.58 -25.98
C ALA A 625 10.44 23.57 -25.32
N LEU A 626 10.15 24.88 -25.42
CA LEU A 626 10.97 25.96 -24.84
C LEU A 626 10.07 26.91 -24.03
N PRO A 627 10.12 26.88 -22.69
CA PRO A 627 10.85 25.94 -21.83
C PRO A 627 10.24 24.53 -21.83
N PRO A 628 11.04 23.48 -21.58
CA PRO A 628 10.51 22.13 -21.46
C PRO A 628 9.58 22.03 -20.25
N GLN A 629 8.43 21.40 -20.44
CA GLN A 629 7.48 21.13 -19.36
C GLN A 629 7.77 19.79 -18.71
N VAL A 630 7.39 19.64 -17.45
CA VAL A 630 7.44 18.37 -16.75
C VAL A 630 6.05 17.98 -16.26
N GLN A 631 5.80 16.68 -16.19
CA GLN A 631 4.63 16.13 -15.51
C GLN A 631 5.11 15.19 -14.41
N ILE A 632 4.65 15.44 -13.19
CA ILE A 632 4.96 14.64 -12.00
C ILE A 632 3.72 13.79 -11.70
N THR A 633 3.89 12.48 -11.54
CA THR A 633 2.80 11.62 -11.05
C THR A 633 3.04 11.31 -9.59
N LEU A 634 2.09 11.68 -8.74
CA LEU A 634 2.07 11.37 -7.32
C LEU A 634 1.65 9.91 -7.12
N LEU A 635 2.54 9.07 -6.60
CA LEU A 635 2.28 7.64 -6.36
C LEU A 635 1.87 7.33 -4.93
N GLN A 636 2.39 8.07 -3.97
CA GLN A 636 2.16 7.91 -2.53
C GLN A 636 2.52 9.20 -1.80
N CYS A 637 1.84 9.49 -0.70
CA CYS A 637 2.20 10.56 0.23
C CYS A 637 1.84 10.14 1.65
N ARG A 638 2.74 10.46 2.60
CA ARG A 638 2.54 10.16 4.02
C ARG A 638 3.25 11.19 4.91
N PRO A 639 2.90 11.26 6.20
CA PRO A 639 3.70 12.02 7.17
C PRO A 639 5.13 11.49 7.23
N GLN A 640 6.10 12.40 7.16
CA GLN A 640 7.52 12.05 7.26
C GLN A 640 7.87 11.72 8.71
N SER A 641 8.53 10.57 8.92
CA SER A 641 9.11 10.25 10.21
C SER A 641 10.33 11.13 10.45
N ILE A 642 10.28 11.94 11.50
CA ILE A 642 11.35 12.83 11.92
C ILE A 642 11.75 12.52 13.36
N LEU A 643 13.01 12.77 13.69
CA LEU A 643 13.44 12.78 15.09
C LEU A 643 12.64 13.87 15.83
N LYS A 644 12.07 13.53 16.99
CA LYS A 644 11.39 14.53 17.83
C LYS A 644 12.35 15.69 18.05
N GLU A 645 11.84 16.92 17.99
CA GLU A 645 12.67 18.11 18.16
C GLU A 645 13.44 18.04 19.50
N ALA A 646 14.63 17.48 19.41
CA ALA A 646 15.61 17.56 20.48
C ALA A 646 16.21 18.96 20.42
N GLN A 647 16.40 19.58 21.58
CA GLN A 647 17.25 20.77 21.64
C GLN A 647 18.60 20.42 20.99
N ALA A 648 19.15 21.34 20.18
CA ALA A 648 20.49 21.15 19.64
C ALA A 648 21.44 20.79 20.78
N GLY A 649 22.17 19.69 20.62
CA GLY A 649 23.14 19.28 21.63
C GLY A 649 24.17 20.41 21.79
N LYS A 650 24.23 21.04 22.96
CA LYS A 650 25.29 21.99 23.22
C LYS A 650 26.61 21.24 23.30
N ILE A 651 27.45 21.46 22.31
CA ILE A 651 28.82 21.00 22.34
C ILE A 651 29.56 21.87 23.37
N PRO A 652 30.17 21.28 24.44
CA PRO A 652 30.89 22.06 25.42
C PRO A 652 32.05 22.84 24.81
N ASP A 653 32.19 24.13 25.16
CA ASP A 653 33.22 25.03 24.60
C ASP A 653 34.66 24.61 24.95
N HIS A 654 34.87 23.83 26.02
CA HIS A 654 36.15 23.34 26.50
C HIS A 654 36.06 21.85 26.81
N MET A 655 36.56 21.03 25.91
CA MET A 655 36.76 19.59 26.10
C MET A 655 38.22 19.23 25.96
N ASN A 656 38.73 18.36 26.86
CA ASN A 656 40.04 17.78 26.65
C ASN A 656 40.00 16.84 25.43
N LYS A 657 41.01 16.87 24.59
CA LYS A 657 41.08 15.98 23.43
C LYS A 657 41.03 14.49 23.81
N GLU A 658 41.50 14.14 24.99
CA GLU A 658 41.50 12.79 25.53
C GLU A 658 40.10 12.30 25.94
N ASP A 659 39.17 13.23 26.14
CA ASP A 659 37.79 12.91 26.48
C ASP A 659 36.92 12.67 25.25
N ILE A 660 37.40 13.03 24.04
CA ILE A 660 36.68 12.85 22.78
C ILE A 660 36.90 11.43 22.26
N LEU A 661 35.83 10.65 22.15
CA LEU A 661 35.87 9.29 21.58
C LEU A 661 35.74 9.28 20.06
N PHE A 662 34.89 10.11 19.53
CA PHE A 662 34.87 10.40 18.08
C PHE A 662 34.21 11.77 17.81
N SER A 663 34.52 12.33 16.65
CA SER A 663 33.84 13.53 16.13
C SER A 663 33.72 13.43 14.62
N THR A 664 32.65 14.05 14.09
CA THR A 664 32.40 14.15 12.65
C THR A 664 31.72 15.47 12.31
N ARG A 665 31.94 15.92 11.06
CA ARG A 665 31.18 17.02 10.46
C ARG A 665 30.36 16.58 9.25
N PHE A 666 30.32 15.27 9.03
CA PHE A 666 29.64 14.73 7.88
C PHE A 666 28.16 14.41 8.21
N MET A 667 27.24 15.16 7.61
CA MET A 667 25.78 14.92 7.67
C MET A 667 25.22 14.74 9.10
N VAL A 668 25.43 15.73 9.92
CA VAL A 668 25.08 15.69 11.36
C VAL A 668 23.57 15.96 11.56
N PRO A 669 22.82 15.08 12.23
CA PRO A 669 21.47 15.35 12.68
C PRO A 669 21.45 16.30 13.89
N ARG A 670 20.29 16.82 14.23
CA ARG A 670 20.10 17.63 15.45
C ARG A 670 19.68 16.75 16.61
N GLY A 671 20.40 16.80 17.73
CA GLY A 671 20.01 16.06 18.93
C GLY A 671 21.11 15.87 19.98
N GLN A 672 20.75 15.16 21.03
CA GLN A 672 21.65 14.83 22.13
C GLN A 672 21.28 13.46 22.71
N LEU A 673 22.31 12.66 23.02
CA LEU A 673 22.18 11.45 23.82
C LEU A 673 23.06 11.59 25.06
N GLU A 674 22.52 11.25 26.20
CA GLU A 674 23.23 11.31 27.48
C GLU A 674 23.24 9.94 28.14
N ASN A 675 24.22 9.73 29.04
CA ASN A 675 24.29 8.53 29.88
C ASN A 675 24.44 7.21 29.12
N ILE A 676 25.15 7.22 27.99
CA ILE A 676 25.47 6.02 27.24
C ILE A 676 26.53 5.22 28.01
N ARG A 677 26.24 3.95 28.33
CA ARG A 677 27.08 3.08 29.14
C ARG A 677 27.92 2.11 28.33
N HIS A 678 27.49 1.75 27.14
CA HIS A 678 28.13 0.74 26.29
C HIS A 678 28.21 1.22 24.83
N ILE A 679 29.23 0.74 24.14
CA ILE A 679 29.35 0.83 22.69
C ILE A 679 29.45 -0.58 22.13
N LEU A 680 28.51 -0.94 21.27
CA LEU A 680 28.59 -2.15 20.46
C LEU A 680 29.42 -1.81 19.22
N PHE A 681 30.63 -2.33 19.16
CA PHE A 681 31.59 -2.02 18.10
C PHE A 681 31.89 -3.24 17.24
N VAL A 682 31.72 -3.09 15.94
CA VAL A 682 32.15 -4.07 14.94
C VAL A 682 33.42 -3.51 14.26
N PRO A 683 34.61 -4.03 14.56
CA PRO A 683 35.85 -3.53 13.95
C PRO A 683 35.85 -3.79 12.43
N PRO A 684 36.04 -2.76 11.60
CA PRO A 684 36.02 -2.91 10.14
C PRO A 684 36.96 -3.99 9.60
N GLU A 685 38.20 -4.02 10.11
CA GLU A 685 39.22 -4.93 9.63
C GLU A 685 38.83 -6.40 9.87
N THR A 686 38.23 -6.70 11.03
CA THR A 686 37.78 -8.05 11.34
C THR A 686 36.49 -8.42 10.59
N TYR A 687 35.59 -7.48 10.37
CA TYR A 687 34.38 -7.71 9.59
C TYR A 687 34.71 -8.10 8.13
N TYR A 688 35.52 -7.30 7.46
CA TYR A 688 35.90 -7.57 6.06
C TYR A 688 36.87 -8.75 5.89
N SER A 689 37.53 -9.24 6.96
CA SER A 689 38.31 -10.47 6.93
C SER A 689 37.46 -11.75 6.95
N LEU A 690 36.16 -11.66 7.22
CA LEU A 690 35.26 -12.81 7.18
C LEU A 690 35.04 -13.25 5.72
N GLU A 691 35.39 -14.50 5.42
CA GLU A 691 35.43 -15.03 4.06
C GLU A 691 34.08 -15.34 3.47
N THR A 692 33.03 -15.58 4.29
CA THR A 692 31.74 -16.04 3.83
C THR A 692 30.60 -15.06 4.19
N ASP A 693 29.67 -14.87 3.27
CA ASP A 693 28.44 -14.12 3.48
C ASP A 693 27.64 -14.65 4.69
N LYS A 694 27.67 -15.98 4.90
CA LYS A 694 27.04 -16.60 6.06
C LYS A 694 27.65 -16.12 7.39
N ALA A 695 28.96 -16.08 7.50
CA ALA A 695 29.66 -15.64 8.72
C ALA A 695 29.30 -14.16 9.04
N ARG A 696 29.24 -13.32 8.01
CA ARG A 696 28.81 -11.91 8.15
C ARG A 696 27.34 -11.77 8.58
N LYS A 697 26.46 -12.61 8.05
CA LYS A 697 25.04 -12.65 8.47
C LYS A 697 24.85 -13.18 9.89
N ASP A 698 25.66 -14.14 10.31
CA ASP A 698 25.62 -14.69 11.68
C ASP A 698 25.95 -13.63 12.75
N LEU A 699 26.68 -12.55 12.39
CA LEU A 699 26.93 -11.41 13.27
C LEU A 699 25.63 -10.66 13.63
N GLY A 700 24.69 -10.52 12.69
CA GLY A 700 23.40 -9.91 12.95
C GLY A 700 22.66 -10.60 14.10
N ALA A 701 22.73 -11.94 14.17
CA ALA A 701 22.11 -12.69 15.27
C ALA A 701 22.76 -12.43 16.64
N VAL A 702 24.04 -12.10 16.67
CA VAL A 702 24.73 -11.72 17.92
C VAL A 702 24.35 -10.31 18.33
N ILE A 703 24.30 -9.38 17.39
CA ILE A 703 23.86 -7.99 17.61
C ILE A 703 22.42 -8.00 18.15
N SER A 704 21.54 -8.81 17.56
CA SER A 704 20.15 -8.99 18.00
C SER A 704 20.05 -9.48 19.44
N LYS A 705 20.86 -10.46 19.83
CA LYS A 705 20.91 -10.95 21.23
C LYS A 705 21.40 -9.88 22.21
N LEU A 706 22.38 -9.08 21.84
CA LEU A 706 22.87 -7.97 22.66
C LEU A 706 21.80 -6.89 22.78
N ASN A 707 21.15 -6.53 21.68
CA ASN A 707 20.04 -5.58 21.69
C ASN A 707 18.93 -6.01 22.65
N ALA A 708 18.62 -7.31 22.74
CA ALA A 708 17.56 -7.84 23.60
C ALA A 708 17.89 -7.78 25.10
N VAL A 709 19.17 -7.79 25.48
CA VAL A 709 19.58 -7.83 26.89
C VAL A 709 20.09 -6.48 27.42
N LEU A 710 20.58 -5.60 26.54
CA LEU A 710 21.04 -4.27 26.93
C LEU A 710 19.84 -3.33 27.19
N PRO A 711 19.94 -2.44 28.22
CA PRO A 711 18.90 -1.47 28.48
C PRO A 711 18.69 -0.52 27.29
N GLU A 712 17.45 -0.20 27.01
CA GLU A 712 17.06 0.66 25.89
C GLU A 712 17.74 2.04 26.01
N LYS A 713 18.26 2.53 24.87
CA LYS A 713 18.97 3.82 24.73
C LYS A 713 20.23 4.00 25.60
N SER A 714 20.69 2.93 26.27
CA SER A 714 21.92 2.95 27.07
C SER A 714 23.20 2.64 26.29
N PHE A 715 23.07 2.33 25.00
CA PHE A 715 24.20 1.99 24.14
C PHE A 715 24.06 2.57 22.74
N ILE A 716 25.17 2.62 22.00
CA ILE A 716 25.21 2.97 20.58
C ILE A 716 25.89 1.85 19.80
N CYS A 717 25.50 1.70 18.52
CA CYS A 717 26.16 0.80 17.59
C CYS A 717 27.15 1.55 16.70
N VAL A 718 28.37 1.04 16.57
CA VAL A 718 29.44 1.62 15.73
C VAL A 718 30.03 0.51 14.87
N GLY A 719 30.17 0.70 13.57
CA GLY A 719 30.78 -0.33 12.73
C GLY A 719 30.84 0.02 11.25
N PRO A 720 31.42 -0.88 10.44
CA PRO A 720 31.79 -0.58 9.07
C PRO A 720 30.59 -0.47 8.14
N GLY A 721 30.71 0.47 7.23
CA GLY A 721 29.89 0.55 6.04
C GLY A 721 28.41 0.84 6.31
N ARG A 722 27.60 0.39 5.41
CA ARG A 722 26.16 0.68 5.28
C ARG A 722 25.34 -0.40 5.99
N TRP A 723 24.96 -0.16 7.23
CA TRP A 723 24.16 -1.10 8.02
C TRP A 723 22.76 -1.31 7.42
N GLY A 724 22.19 -2.50 7.63
CA GLY A 724 20.88 -2.86 7.09
C GLY A 724 20.86 -3.10 5.57
N SER A 725 22.03 -3.22 4.93
CA SER A 725 22.15 -3.64 3.53
C SER A 725 22.00 -5.16 3.40
N LEU A 726 21.28 -5.62 2.36
CA LEU A 726 21.20 -7.04 2.00
C LEU A 726 22.55 -7.56 1.48
N ASN A 727 23.41 -6.68 0.96
CA ASN A 727 24.76 -6.99 0.52
C ASN A 727 25.75 -6.78 1.67
N THR A 728 26.28 -7.86 2.23
CA THR A 728 27.20 -7.85 3.36
C THR A 728 28.58 -7.27 3.04
N ASP A 729 28.93 -7.10 1.75
CA ASP A 729 30.16 -6.39 1.35
C ASP A 729 30.08 -4.89 1.56
N LEU A 730 28.86 -4.35 1.67
CA LEU A 730 28.63 -2.91 1.88
C LEU A 730 28.60 -2.52 3.36
N GLY A 731 28.30 -3.44 4.25
CA GLY A 731 28.23 -3.18 5.68
C GLY A 731 27.49 -4.27 6.45
N VAL A 732 27.27 -4.03 7.72
CA VAL A 732 26.73 -5.03 8.65
C VAL A 732 25.28 -5.35 8.32
N TYR A 733 24.99 -6.63 8.08
CA TYR A 733 23.64 -7.13 7.85
C TYR A 733 22.85 -7.17 9.16
N VAL A 734 21.87 -6.31 9.29
CA VAL A 734 20.90 -6.27 10.41
C VAL A 734 19.54 -5.79 9.89
N CYS A 735 18.49 -6.26 10.57
CA CYS A 735 17.17 -5.65 10.47
C CYS A 735 16.99 -4.59 11.56
N TYR A 736 15.97 -3.74 11.43
CA TYR A 736 15.63 -2.76 12.47
C TYR A 736 15.44 -3.43 13.85
N SER A 737 14.75 -4.57 13.92
CA SER A 737 14.53 -5.32 15.16
C SER A 737 15.80 -5.73 15.89
N ASP A 738 16.91 -5.86 15.17
CA ASP A 738 18.19 -6.28 15.74
C ASP A 738 18.92 -5.15 16.48
N ILE A 739 18.50 -3.89 16.28
CA ILE A 739 19.13 -2.70 16.85
C ILE A 739 18.12 -1.69 17.43
N CYS A 740 16.84 -2.07 17.62
CA CYS A 740 15.78 -1.14 18.01
C CYS A 740 15.98 -0.45 19.38
N HIS A 741 16.81 -0.99 20.28
CA HIS A 741 17.13 -0.40 21.59
C HIS A 741 18.35 0.54 21.55
N THR A 742 19.11 0.61 20.46
CA THR A 742 20.26 1.53 20.39
C THR A 742 19.83 3.00 20.39
N GLY A 743 20.67 3.88 20.93
CA GLY A 743 20.46 5.33 20.88
C GLY A 743 20.91 5.96 19.57
N ALA A 744 22.02 5.47 19.01
CA ALA A 744 22.55 5.91 17.74
C ALA A 744 23.18 4.75 16.96
N LEU A 745 23.17 4.89 15.63
CA LEU A 745 23.88 4.03 14.69
C LEU A 745 24.93 4.86 13.98
N VAL A 746 26.20 4.46 14.15
CA VAL A 746 27.37 5.17 13.61
C VAL A 746 28.04 4.32 12.53
N GLU A 747 27.90 4.74 11.28
CA GLU A 747 28.47 4.07 10.11
C GLU A 747 29.89 4.58 9.85
N VAL A 748 30.90 3.69 9.90
CA VAL A 748 32.32 4.04 9.74
C VAL A 748 32.77 3.70 8.33
N SER A 749 33.45 4.64 7.66
CA SER A 749 33.98 4.49 6.30
C SER A 749 35.36 5.13 6.15
N GLY A 750 36.05 4.84 5.03
CA GLY A 750 37.38 5.39 4.69
C GLY A 750 38.25 4.39 3.95
N LYS A 751 39.41 4.85 3.44
CA LYS A 751 40.41 4.00 2.76
C LYS A 751 40.88 2.89 3.68
N GLY A 752 40.71 1.65 3.26
CA GLY A 752 41.11 0.46 4.04
C GLY A 752 40.09 0.03 5.10
N VAL A 753 38.96 0.73 5.23
CA VAL A 753 37.91 0.44 6.20
C VAL A 753 36.63 -0.06 5.50
N GLY A 754 36.68 -0.19 4.19
CA GLY A 754 35.54 -0.52 3.33
C GLY A 754 35.05 0.67 2.48
N VAL A 755 34.18 0.38 1.55
CA VAL A 755 33.60 1.41 0.66
C VAL A 755 32.89 2.47 1.50
N ALA A 756 33.23 3.74 1.27
CA ALA A 756 32.49 4.85 1.88
C ALA A 756 31.06 4.84 1.33
N PRO A 757 30.08 4.44 2.10
CA PRO A 757 28.72 4.46 1.60
C PRO A 757 28.18 5.87 1.72
N GLU A 758 27.41 6.27 0.69
CA GLU A 758 26.41 7.29 0.91
C GLU A 758 25.55 6.87 2.12
N PRO A 759 25.39 7.70 3.13
CA PRO A 759 24.53 7.38 4.25
C PRO A 759 23.15 7.00 3.73
N SER A 760 22.50 6.11 4.44
CA SER A 760 21.25 5.44 4.04
C SER A 760 20.04 6.33 3.90
N LEU A 761 20.25 7.61 3.64
CA LEU A 761 19.23 8.65 3.54
C LEU A 761 18.08 8.28 2.61
N GLY A 762 16.86 8.37 3.13
CA GLY A 762 15.65 8.15 2.35
C GLY A 762 15.35 6.67 2.02
N THR A 763 16.07 5.73 2.62
CA THR A 763 15.70 4.30 2.55
C THR A 763 14.70 3.93 3.66
N HIS A 764 13.99 2.82 3.46
CA HIS A 764 13.08 2.30 4.49
C HIS A 764 13.78 2.03 5.84
N PHE A 765 14.98 1.47 5.80
CA PHE A 765 15.75 1.25 7.03
C PHE A 765 16.06 2.55 7.77
N PHE A 766 16.38 3.61 7.04
CA PHE A 766 16.60 4.93 7.61
C PHE A 766 15.32 5.51 8.24
N GLN A 767 14.18 5.32 7.59
CA GLN A 767 12.88 5.74 8.14
C GLN A 767 12.58 5.00 9.45
N ASP A 768 12.90 3.71 9.53
CA ASP A 768 12.78 2.94 10.77
C ASP A 768 13.63 3.52 11.91
N LEU A 769 14.86 3.97 11.61
CA LEU A 769 15.71 4.64 12.60
C LEU A 769 15.07 5.93 13.11
N MET A 770 14.52 6.75 12.19
CA MET A 770 13.84 8.01 12.55
C MET A 770 12.63 7.76 13.45
N GLU A 771 11.77 6.78 13.10
CA GLU A 771 10.62 6.39 13.92
C GLU A 771 11.00 5.88 15.30
N ALA A 772 12.12 5.18 15.39
CA ALA A 772 12.63 4.66 16.65
C ALA A 772 13.42 5.68 17.46
N GLN A 773 13.55 6.91 16.95
CA GLN A 773 14.37 7.94 17.57
C GLN A 773 15.83 7.45 17.77
N ILE A 774 16.38 6.76 16.74
CA ILE A 774 17.78 6.32 16.67
C ILE A 774 18.51 7.31 15.79
N PHE A 775 19.54 7.96 16.32
CA PHE A 775 20.32 8.94 15.58
C PHE A 775 21.29 8.25 14.61
N PRO A 776 21.17 8.43 13.29
CA PRO A 776 22.15 7.95 12.35
C PRO A 776 23.30 8.96 12.23
N LEU A 777 24.52 8.46 12.26
CA LEU A 777 25.74 9.22 12.08
C LEU A 777 26.69 8.49 11.13
N ALA A 778 27.51 9.25 10.42
CA ALA A 778 28.57 8.70 9.58
C ALA A 778 29.93 9.27 9.99
N LEU A 779 30.92 8.38 10.12
CA LEU A 779 32.32 8.74 10.36
C LEU A 779 33.11 8.39 9.10
N ASN A 780 33.41 9.39 8.27
CA ASN A 780 34.36 9.19 7.18
C ASN A 780 35.77 9.48 7.67
N LEU A 781 36.56 8.44 7.85
CA LEU A 781 37.92 8.54 8.40
C LEU A 781 38.95 9.19 7.44
N ASP A 782 38.56 9.41 6.19
CA ASP A 782 39.38 10.16 5.22
C ASP A 782 39.20 11.67 5.35
N GLU A 783 38.15 12.12 6.06
CA GLU A 783 37.88 13.53 6.30
C GLU A 783 38.82 14.07 7.40
N PRO A 784 39.52 15.22 7.17
CA PRO A 784 40.51 15.74 8.11
C PRO A 784 39.95 16.09 9.50
N GLU A 785 38.66 16.42 9.57
CA GLU A 785 38.00 16.84 10.83
C GLU A 785 37.29 15.69 11.55
N THR A 786 37.34 14.47 11.00
CA THR A 786 36.81 13.27 11.63
C THR A 786 37.87 12.65 12.54
N THR A 787 37.49 12.39 13.78
CA THR A 787 38.36 11.75 14.75
C THR A 787 37.74 10.47 15.28
N LEU A 788 38.61 9.45 15.56
CA LEU A 788 38.20 8.21 16.22
C LEU A 788 39.31 7.82 17.23
N ASN A 789 38.97 7.73 18.50
CA ASN A 789 39.88 7.31 19.56
C ASN A 789 40.12 5.78 19.45
N ARG A 790 41.16 5.39 18.70
CA ARG A 790 41.52 3.98 18.49
C ARG A 790 41.87 3.24 19.78
N ASP A 791 42.44 3.92 20.76
CA ASP A 791 42.78 3.29 22.07
C ASP A 791 41.49 2.83 22.76
N PHE A 792 40.49 3.66 22.81
CA PHE A 792 39.18 3.32 23.36
C PHE A 792 38.55 2.12 22.61
N PHE A 793 38.47 2.18 21.29
CA PHE A 793 37.73 1.20 20.50
C PHE A 793 38.40 -0.17 20.39
N TYR A 794 39.75 -0.22 20.42
CA TYR A 794 40.49 -1.45 20.17
C TYR A 794 41.14 -2.04 21.43
N ASN A 795 41.56 -1.22 22.39
CA ASN A 795 42.34 -1.66 23.56
C ASN A 795 41.50 -1.83 24.84
N THR A 796 40.35 -1.19 24.96
CA THR A 796 39.41 -1.41 26.09
C THR A 796 38.95 -2.88 26.12
N PRO A 797 38.78 -3.52 27.26
CA PRO A 797 38.30 -4.90 27.35
C PRO A 797 36.96 -5.14 26.65
N ASN A 798 36.79 -6.32 26.04
CA ASN A 798 35.52 -6.73 25.45
C ASN A 798 34.64 -7.37 26.52
N SER A 799 33.56 -6.71 26.90
CA SER A 799 32.64 -7.13 27.96
C SER A 799 31.47 -8.01 27.47
N ILE A 800 31.44 -8.43 26.19
CA ILE A 800 30.35 -9.22 25.60
C ILE A 800 30.02 -10.49 26.40
N GLY A 801 31.04 -11.16 26.94
CA GLY A 801 30.91 -12.39 27.73
C GLY A 801 30.13 -12.22 29.05
N ASN A 802 29.98 -10.98 29.54
CA ASN A 802 29.21 -10.67 30.73
C ASN A 802 27.67 -10.66 30.44
N TRP A 803 27.28 -10.56 29.18
CA TRP A 803 25.92 -10.39 28.75
C TRP A 803 25.36 -11.59 28.00
N ILE A 804 26.14 -12.16 27.09
CA ILE A 804 25.74 -13.30 26.27
C ILE A 804 26.84 -14.32 26.11
N SER A 805 26.45 -15.60 25.91
CA SER A 805 27.40 -16.64 25.48
C SER A 805 27.54 -16.60 23.96
N CYS A 806 28.76 -16.50 23.45
CA CYS A 806 29.03 -16.50 22.01
C CYS A 806 30.28 -17.35 21.70
N TYR A 807 30.44 -17.71 20.42
CA TYR A 807 31.62 -18.44 19.94
C TYR A 807 32.86 -17.52 19.95
N GLU A 808 34.07 -18.10 20.03
CA GLU A 808 35.32 -17.36 20.08
C GLU A 808 35.53 -16.46 18.84
N GLU A 809 35.17 -16.92 17.66
CA GLU A 809 35.22 -16.13 16.42
C GLU A 809 34.37 -14.88 16.50
N THR A 810 33.14 -15.00 17.03
CA THR A 810 32.21 -13.89 17.26
C THR A 810 32.76 -12.92 18.30
N TYR A 811 33.39 -13.43 19.36
CA TYR A 811 34.02 -12.63 20.39
C TYR A 811 35.13 -11.73 19.83
N ARG A 812 35.82 -12.17 18.78
CA ARG A 812 36.84 -11.38 18.08
C ARG A 812 36.26 -10.35 17.13
N THR A 813 35.11 -10.63 16.54
CA THR A 813 34.51 -9.79 15.49
C THR A 813 33.53 -8.74 16.04
N VAL A 814 32.86 -9.00 17.17
CA VAL A 814 31.96 -8.05 17.84
C VAL A 814 32.53 -7.73 19.23
N ARG A 815 32.59 -6.46 19.55
CA ARG A 815 33.06 -5.96 20.84
C ARG A 815 31.91 -5.18 21.52
N LEU A 816 31.66 -5.51 22.77
CA LEU A 816 30.83 -4.68 23.63
C LEU A 816 31.76 -3.95 24.61
N ILE A 817 31.93 -2.67 24.44
CA ILE A 817 32.81 -1.82 25.20
C ILE A 817 32.00 -1.13 26.28
N ALA A 818 32.30 -1.44 27.57
CA ALA A 818 31.72 -0.67 28.67
C ALA A 818 32.58 0.60 28.88
N VAL A 819 31.95 1.77 28.90
CA VAL A 819 32.65 3.05 29.06
C VAL A 819 33.41 3.11 30.39
N ALA A 820 32.87 2.52 31.44
CA ALA A 820 33.48 2.45 32.76
C ALA A 820 34.76 1.59 32.79
N ASP A 821 34.93 0.63 31.87
CA ASP A 821 36.13 -0.19 31.75
C ASP A 821 37.32 0.60 31.15
N TYR A 822 37.02 1.64 30.34
CA TYR A 822 38.05 2.57 29.86
C TYR A 822 38.36 3.65 30.90
N ARG A 823 37.30 4.28 31.49
CA ARG A 823 37.46 5.27 32.56
C ARG A 823 36.37 5.11 33.62
N SER A 824 36.75 4.65 34.77
CA SER A 824 35.82 4.42 35.89
C SER A 824 35.16 5.74 36.35
N GLY A 825 33.83 5.70 36.61
CA GLY A 825 33.06 6.87 37.03
C GLY A 825 32.68 7.82 35.88
N PHE A 826 32.80 7.36 34.64
CA PHE A 826 32.40 8.13 33.45
C PHE A 826 31.36 7.38 32.61
N HIS A 827 30.55 8.14 31.87
CA HIS A 827 29.67 7.68 30.81
C HIS A 827 29.94 8.50 29.54
N LEU A 828 29.36 8.09 28.43
CA LEU A 828 29.44 8.80 27.15
C LEU A 828 28.23 9.69 26.94
N ASN A 829 28.46 10.92 26.52
CA ASN A 829 27.47 11.81 25.94
C ASN A 829 27.77 12.03 24.46
N LEU A 830 26.71 12.15 23.63
CA LEU A 830 26.80 12.43 22.20
C LEU A 830 26.01 13.70 21.92
N ALA A 831 26.69 14.78 21.61
CA ALA A 831 26.09 16.07 21.20
C ALA A 831 26.15 16.22 19.68
N MET A 832 25.05 16.63 19.09
CA MET A 832 24.87 16.77 17.65
C MET A 832 24.24 18.13 17.36
N ASP A 833 24.97 18.98 16.68
CA ASP A 833 24.55 20.33 16.29
C ASP A 833 24.50 20.40 14.76
N ASP A 834 23.31 20.43 14.20
CA ASP A 834 23.07 20.51 12.74
C ASP A 834 23.34 21.89 12.17
N GLU A 835 23.29 22.96 13.00
CA GLU A 835 23.61 24.33 12.57
C GLU A 835 25.13 24.54 12.50
N ALA A 836 25.87 24.09 13.52
CA ALA A 836 27.32 24.06 13.49
C ALA A 836 27.89 22.95 12.56
N GLY A 837 27.04 21.99 12.16
CA GLY A 837 27.43 20.86 11.34
C GLY A 837 28.46 19.98 12.04
N GLN A 838 28.33 19.74 13.35
CA GLN A 838 29.28 18.99 14.15
C GLN A 838 28.60 18.04 15.12
N ALA A 839 29.08 16.79 15.17
CA ALA A 839 28.75 15.83 16.23
C ALA A 839 30.01 15.43 17.00
N VAL A 840 29.87 15.32 18.33
CA VAL A 840 30.97 14.94 19.22
C VAL A 840 30.47 13.96 20.27
N ALA A 841 31.14 12.80 20.35
CA ALA A 841 30.94 11.83 21.42
C ALA A 841 32.10 11.99 22.43
N TYR A 842 31.74 12.27 23.67
CA TYR A 842 32.74 12.62 24.71
C TYR A 842 32.38 12.02 26.06
N LEU A 843 33.42 11.75 26.83
CA LEU A 843 33.32 11.24 28.21
C LEU A 843 32.81 12.33 29.13
N PHE A 844 31.81 11.97 29.94
CA PHE A 844 31.23 12.85 30.94
C PHE A 844 31.24 12.15 32.33
N PRO A 845 31.66 12.82 33.43
CA PRO A 845 31.71 12.20 34.76
C PRO A 845 30.31 11.89 35.28
N ASP A 846 30.15 10.76 35.95
CA ASP A 846 28.96 10.46 36.70
C ASP A 846 28.78 11.52 37.81
N LYS A 847 27.59 12.10 37.97
CA LYS A 847 27.35 13.00 39.07
C LYS A 847 27.62 12.25 40.37
N PRO A 848 28.38 12.83 41.32
CA PRO A 848 28.58 12.20 42.62
C PRO A 848 27.18 11.96 43.23
N ILE A 849 26.89 10.72 43.60
CA ILE A 849 25.70 10.37 44.38
C ILE A 849 25.78 11.27 45.62
N PRO A 850 24.81 12.12 45.92
CA PRO A 850 24.86 12.88 47.17
C PRO A 850 24.98 11.87 48.30
N GLU A 851 26.07 11.97 49.06
CA GLU A 851 26.23 11.22 50.30
C GLU A 851 24.97 11.46 51.11
N SER A 852 24.19 10.41 51.36
CA SER A 852 23.05 10.47 52.28
C SER A 852 23.59 10.99 53.59
N GLY A 853 23.41 12.28 53.81
CA GLY A 853 23.76 12.91 55.08
C GLY A 853 23.05 12.20 56.21
N GLU A 854 23.88 11.90 57.22
CA GLU A 854 23.47 11.41 58.53
C GLU A 854 22.32 12.24 59.15
#